data_54090c891594b5f638eaa20eb4826d38
#
_entry.id   54090c891594b5f638eaa20eb4826d38
#
_cell.length_a   1.000
_cell.length_b   1.000
_cell.length_c   1.000
_cell.angle_alpha   90.00
_cell.angle_beta   90.00
_cell.angle_gamma   90.00
#
_symmetry.space_group_name_H-M   'P 1'
#
loop_
_entity.id
_entity.type
_entity.pdbx_description
1 polymer ?
#
loop_
_entity_poly.entity_id
_entity_poly.type
_entity_poly.pdbx_seq_one_letter_code
_entity_poly.pdbx_strand_id
1 'polypeptide(L)'
;GEDTLSLHDALPISVNIAQRAGQQSIEPVHLLKALLEKAPDVTNYIFQKLGVNAMQVTSLANSEAEHLPRVEGGKPYLSNEANSVLLKAEELSKGLGDEFVSVEPLFLALLAVNSSAARILKDAGCTEKDARAAIEALRQGQQVKSQSGDENYQSLEKYAKNLVEDARNGKLDPVIGRDDEIRRVLQILSRRTKNNPILIGEPGTGKTAIVEGLAERIVRGDVPENLKDKQLYSLDMGALVAGAKYKGEFEERLKSVIKEVTNADGQIILFIDEIHTLVGAGGGEGAMDAANILKPALARGELRAIGATTLNEYQKYFEKDKALERRFQTVMVNEPDEVSAISILRGIKERYENHHKVRIQDDACIAAVQLSERYISDRFLPDKAIDLMDEAAAKLRMERDSVPEELDEITRRLMQLEIEREAIKRENDEPKMAQLDKDIAELREQEKAFRAKWESERELVNKIQQDKLEIERLNHEADRAEREGNYERVAEIRYGKLKELDNDIQSIKMQLQAAQGGEGMVREEVTADDIAEVVSRWTGIPVTRMLQSEREKLLHLEEELHRRVIAQEEAIAAVSDAVRRSRAGLQDPKRPIASFIFLGTTGVGKTELAKALAEYLFNDESMMTRIDMSEYQEKFSVSRLIGAPPGYVGYDEGGQLTEAVRRKPYSVVLFDEIEKAHPDVFNILLQVLDDGRLTDNKGRTVNFKNTIIIMTSNLGSQYIQQQCANLSEGNRDEVLDETRQKVMDMLKQTIRPEFLNRIDETIMFLPLTKKEIAEVVRLQMRSVHRMLTEQGFKIDVSDEAIDLLADLGYDPEFGARPVKRAIQRYVLNDLSKKILADEVSRDKPILIDALDGKLVFRN
;
A
#
# COMPACT_ATOMS: atom_id res chain seq x y z
N GLY A 1 10.46 0.58 -28.77
CA GLY A 1 11.40 1.11 -29.70
C GLY A 1 10.76 1.33 -31.04
N GLU A 2 10.18 2.49 -31.29
CA GLU A 2 9.75 2.92 -32.62
C GLU A 2 10.81 3.93 -33.07
N ASP A 3 11.65 3.50 -33.99
CA ASP A 3 12.75 4.29 -34.53
C ASP A 3 12.19 5.36 -35.46
N THR A 4 12.56 6.60 -35.25
CA THR A 4 12.31 7.74 -36.11
C THR A 4 12.98 7.54 -37.47
N LEU A 5 12.24 7.83 -38.56
CA LEU A 5 12.63 7.54 -39.92
C LEU A 5 13.58 8.66 -40.45
N SER A 6 14.88 8.51 -40.25
CA SER A 6 15.85 9.27 -41.05
C SER A 6 16.02 8.60 -42.46
N LEU A 7 16.64 9.30 -43.42
CA LEU A 7 16.96 8.69 -44.73
C LEU A 7 17.75 7.38 -44.53
N HIS A 8 18.53 7.29 -43.47
CA HIS A 8 19.32 6.11 -43.09
C HIS A 8 18.45 4.92 -42.68
N ASP A 9 17.22 5.16 -42.18
CA ASP A 9 16.30 4.12 -41.72
C ASP A 9 15.20 3.83 -42.76
N ALA A 10 14.77 4.83 -43.53
CA ALA A 10 13.78 4.66 -44.59
C ALA A 10 14.28 3.71 -45.71
N LEU A 11 15.57 3.76 -46.02
CA LEU A 11 16.17 2.90 -47.05
C LEU A 11 16.16 1.41 -46.64
N PRO A 12 16.70 0.97 -45.49
CA PRO A 12 16.64 -0.42 -45.06
C PRO A 12 15.21 -0.97 -44.95
N ILE A 13 14.26 -0.15 -44.55
CA ILE A 13 12.83 -0.52 -44.41
C ILE A 13 12.24 -0.72 -45.81
N SER A 14 12.50 0.19 -46.77
CA SER A 14 12.04 0.08 -48.13
C SER A 14 12.65 -1.15 -48.82
N VAL A 15 13.92 -1.48 -48.54
CA VAL A 15 14.57 -2.72 -48.97
C VAL A 15 13.84 -3.95 -48.43
N ASN A 16 13.50 -3.95 -47.12
CA ASN A 16 12.78 -5.05 -46.49
C ASN A 16 11.36 -5.21 -47.05
N ILE A 17 10.67 -4.11 -47.35
CA ILE A 17 9.32 -4.13 -47.93
C ILE A 17 9.41 -4.75 -49.32
N ALA A 18 10.34 -4.31 -50.16
CA ALA A 18 10.56 -4.85 -51.52
C ALA A 18 10.96 -6.34 -51.49
N GLN A 19 11.87 -6.74 -50.59
CA GLN A 19 12.29 -8.13 -50.43
C GLN A 19 11.15 -9.06 -49.98
N ARG A 20 10.34 -8.64 -49.03
CA ARG A 20 9.16 -9.41 -48.58
C ARG A 20 8.13 -9.59 -49.68
N ALA A 21 8.02 -8.61 -50.58
CA ALA A 21 7.17 -8.69 -51.77
C ALA A 21 7.78 -9.48 -52.95
N GLY A 22 9.04 -9.95 -52.83
CA GLY A 22 9.76 -10.64 -53.91
C GLY A 22 10.15 -9.71 -55.04
N GLN A 23 10.42 -8.44 -54.80
CA GLN A 23 10.74 -7.40 -55.78
C GLN A 23 12.20 -6.98 -55.64
N GLN A 24 12.89 -6.84 -56.78
CA GLN A 24 14.31 -6.44 -56.81
C GLN A 24 14.49 -4.92 -56.91
N SER A 25 13.59 -4.24 -57.63
CA SER A 25 13.63 -2.79 -57.80
C SER A 25 12.93 -2.10 -56.61
N ILE A 26 13.65 -1.22 -55.93
CA ILE A 26 13.08 -0.38 -54.89
C ILE A 26 12.52 0.87 -55.55
N GLU A 27 11.21 0.94 -55.66
CA GLU A 27 10.47 2.03 -56.30
C GLU A 27 10.06 3.11 -55.27
N PRO A 28 9.71 4.35 -55.68
CA PRO A 28 9.22 5.40 -54.79
C PRO A 28 8.02 5.02 -53.93
N VAL A 29 7.19 4.08 -54.40
CA VAL A 29 6.06 3.57 -53.61
C VAL A 29 6.50 2.79 -52.36
N HIS A 30 7.68 2.13 -52.40
CA HIS A 30 8.24 1.49 -51.21
C HIS A 30 8.74 2.49 -50.17
N LEU A 31 9.30 3.63 -50.63
CA LEU A 31 9.66 4.75 -49.77
C LEU A 31 8.41 5.38 -49.14
N LEU A 32 7.35 5.60 -49.93
CA LEU A 32 6.07 6.10 -49.40
C LEU A 32 5.50 5.15 -48.36
N LYS A 33 5.49 3.85 -48.64
CA LYS A 33 4.98 2.84 -47.70
C LYS A 33 5.80 2.80 -46.41
N ALA A 34 7.13 2.83 -46.51
CA ALA A 34 8.01 2.90 -45.34
C ALA A 34 7.72 4.14 -44.48
N LEU A 35 7.45 5.27 -45.13
CA LEU A 35 7.13 6.54 -44.49
C LEU A 35 5.77 6.50 -43.75
N LEU A 36 4.74 5.90 -44.40
CA LEU A 36 3.40 5.74 -43.79
C LEU A 36 3.41 4.73 -42.63
N GLU A 37 4.26 3.69 -42.68
CA GLU A 37 4.33 2.66 -41.65
C GLU A 37 5.13 3.12 -40.39
N LYS A 38 6.19 3.92 -40.61
CA LYS A 38 7.15 4.26 -39.54
C LYS A 38 7.11 5.68 -39.03
N ALA A 39 6.53 6.61 -39.78
CA ALA A 39 6.34 7.99 -39.34
C ALA A 39 4.87 8.41 -39.44
N PRO A 40 3.94 7.65 -38.78
CA PRO A 40 2.50 7.95 -38.86
C PRO A 40 2.17 9.32 -38.29
N ASP A 41 2.86 9.79 -37.27
CA ASP A 41 2.60 11.06 -36.59
C ASP A 41 2.75 12.24 -37.54
N VAL A 42 3.88 12.32 -38.26
CA VAL A 42 4.17 13.41 -39.19
C VAL A 42 3.27 13.31 -40.42
N THR A 43 3.12 12.11 -41.00
CA THR A 43 2.29 11.89 -42.20
C THR A 43 0.82 12.14 -41.94
N ASN A 44 0.28 11.68 -40.80
CA ASN A 44 -1.11 11.93 -40.40
C ASN A 44 -1.37 13.42 -40.15
N TYR A 45 -0.44 14.13 -39.51
CA TYR A 45 -0.57 15.58 -39.34
C TYR A 45 -0.66 16.30 -40.69
N ILE A 46 0.21 15.96 -41.64
CA ILE A 46 0.20 16.55 -42.97
C ILE A 46 -1.14 16.24 -43.65
N PHE A 47 -1.59 14.98 -43.63
CA PHE A 47 -2.88 14.59 -44.22
C PHE A 47 -4.08 15.26 -43.55
N GLN A 48 -4.09 15.38 -42.28
CA GLN A 48 -5.16 16.07 -41.51
C GLN A 48 -5.24 17.55 -41.90
N LYS A 49 -4.11 18.24 -42.03
CA LYS A 49 -4.05 19.65 -42.46
C LYS A 49 -4.51 19.82 -43.91
N LEU A 50 -4.26 18.85 -44.77
CA LEU A 50 -4.66 18.83 -46.18
C LEU A 50 -6.08 18.30 -46.40
N GLY A 51 -6.75 17.78 -45.38
CA GLY A 51 -8.08 17.15 -45.48
C GLY A 51 -8.04 15.82 -46.27
N VAL A 52 -6.90 15.12 -46.27
CA VAL A 52 -6.68 13.87 -47.02
C VAL A 52 -6.93 12.67 -46.10
N ASN A 53 -7.56 11.63 -46.60
CA ASN A 53 -7.78 10.39 -45.90
C ASN A 53 -6.54 9.48 -45.93
N ALA A 54 -5.82 9.38 -44.79
CA ALA A 54 -4.61 8.58 -44.67
C ALA A 54 -4.81 7.10 -44.98
N MET A 55 -5.94 6.49 -44.62
CA MET A 55 -6.27 5.10 -44.93
C MET A 55 -6.39 4.85 -46.43
N GLN A 56 -6.95 5.81 -47.16
CA GLN A 56 -7.07 5.71 -48.62
C GLN A 56 -5.69 5.74 -49.30
N VAL A 57 -4.81 6.64 -48.86
CA VAL A 57 -3.44 6.72 -49.40
C VAL A 57 -2.67 5.44 -49.10
N THR A 58 -2.78 4.90 -47.89
CA THR A 58 -2.13 3.65 -47.48
C THR A 58 -2.64 2.46 -48.31
N SER A 59 -3.94 2.37 -48.56
CA SER A 59 -4.54 1.31 -49.36
C SER A 59 -4.05 1.37 -50.82
N LEU A 60 -4.01 2.57 -51.38
CA LEU A 60 -3.51 2.78 -52.76
C LEU A 60 -2.02 2.47 -52.87
N ALA A 61 -1.19 2.87 -51.89
CA ALA A 61 0.23 2.57 -51.86
C ALA A 61 0.50 1.05 -51.75
N ASN A 62 -0.31 0.34 -50.96
CA ASN A 62 -0.23 -1.12 -50.85
C ASN A 62 -0.61 -1.80 -52.17
N SER A 63 -1.70 -1.40 -52.81
CA SER A 63 -2.16 -1.94 -54.09
C SER A 63 -1.13 -1.71 -55.19
N GLU A 64 -0.56 -0.52 -55.30
CA GLU A 64 0.48 -0.20 -56.31
C GLU A 64 1.75 -1.02 -56.06
N ALA A 65 2.19 -1.18 -54.79
CA ALA A 65 3.35 -2.01 -54.44
C ALA A 65 3.13 -3.49 -54.80
N GLU A 66 1.93 -4.03 -54.67
CA GLU A 66 1.61 -5.42 -55.02
C GLU A 66 1.60 -5.68 -56.52
N HIS A 67 1.32 -4.67 -57.37
CA HIS A 67 1.31 -4.77 -58.83
C HIS A 67 2.69 -4.68 -59.44
N LEU A 68 3.73 -4.35 -58.70
CA LEU A 68 5.09 -4.30 -59.23
C LEU A 68 5.64 -5.71 -59.58
N PRO A 69 6.52 -5.83 -60.60
CA PRO A 69 7.04 -7.09 -61.03
C PRO A 69 7.79 -7.84 -59.92
N ARG A 70 7.52 -9.13 -59.79
CA ARG A 70 8.22 -10.02 -58.84
C ARG A 70 9.31 -10.79 -59.61
N VAL A 71 10.51 -10.82 -59.04
CA VAL A 71 11.67 -11.50 -59.65
C VAL A 71 12.40 -12.27 -58.54
N GLU A 72 12.57 -13.57 -58.70
CA GLU A 72 13.29 -14.41 -57.74
C GLU A 72 14.81 -14.34 -57.97
N GLY A 73 15.58 -14.14 -56.88
CA GLY A 73 17.02 -14.47 -56.83
C GLY A 73 18.04 -13.37 -57.10
N GLY A 74 17.68 -12.08 -57.01
CA GLY A 74 18.64 -10.98 -57.22
C GLY A 74 18.84 -10.09 -55.95
N LYS A 75 19.92 -9.31 -55.92
CA LYS A 75 20.12 -8.28 -54.90
C LYS A 75 19.20 -7.08 -55.16
N PRO A 76 18.56 -6.52 -54.15
CA PRO A 76 17.75 -5.30 -54.28
C PRO A 76 18.61 -4.13 -54.77
N TYR A 77 18.04 -3.31 -55.66
CA TYR A 77 18.67 -2.07 -56.14
C TYR A 77 17.64 -0.94 -56.22
N LEU A 78 18.11 0.30 -56.05
CA LEU A 78 17.27 1.49 -56.18
C LEU A 78 16.92 1.74 -57.64
N SER A 79 15.66 1.98 -57.96
CA SER A 79 15.25 2.48 -59.27
C SER A 79 15.80 3.89 -59.51
N ASN A 80 15.88 4.30 -60.77
CA ASN A 80 16.28 5.66 -61.11
C ASN A 80 15.32 6.71 -60.51
N GLU A 81 14.03 6.38 -60.41
CA GLU A 81 13.01 7.25 -59.83
C GLU A 81 13.21 7.36 -58.32
N ALA A 82 13.44 6.23 -57.62
CA ALA A 82 13.73 6.24 -56.20
C ALA A 82 15.01 7.02 -55.85
N ASN A 83 16.04 6.85 -56.63
CA ASN A 83 17.29 7.60 -56.46
C ASN A 83 17.07 9.11 -56.67
N SER A 84 16.25 9.48 -57.68
CA SER A 84 15.88 10.88 -57.90
C SER A 84 15.09 11.51 -56.71
N VAL A 85 14.22 10.72 -56.08
CA VAL A 85 13.52 11.13 -54.86
C VAL A 85 14.50 11.41 -53.70
N LEU A 86 15.47 10.52 -53.52
CA LEU A 86 16.47 10.67 -52.44
C LEU A 86 17.38 11.90 -52.67
N LEU A 87 17.85 12.13 -53.86
CA LEU A 87 18.63 13.30 -54.25
C LEU A 87 17.81 14.61 -54.03
N LYS A 88 16.52 14.56 -54.40
CA LYS A 88 15.64 15.71 -54.21
C LYS A 88 15.33 15.98 -52.72
N ALA A 89 15.22 14.94 -51.92
CA ALA A 89 15.07 15.05 -50.47
C ALA A 89 16.30 15.72 -49.83
N GLU A 90 17.51 15.36 -50.26
CA GLU A 90 18.74 15.99 -49.81
C GLU A 90 18.84 17.50 -50.23
N GLU A 91 18.40 17.84 -51.43
CA GLU A 91 18.35 19.22 -51.88
C GLU A 91 17.36 20.06 -51.04
N LEU A 92 16.18 19.50 -50.77
CA LEU A 92 15.15 20.14 -49.97
C LEU A 92 15.58 20.30 -48.51
N SER A 93 16.26 19.29 -47.94
CA SER A 93 16.83 19.36 -46.57
C SER A 93 17.82 20.51 -46.42
N LYS A 94 18.77 20.66 -47.42
CA LYS A 94 19.71 21.77 -47.44
C LYS A 94 19.00 23.13 -47.56
N GLY A 95 17.90 23.18 -48.35
CA GLY A 95 17.09 24.41 -48.49
C GLY A 95 16.36 24.80 -47.20
N LEU A 96 16.06 23.84 -46.31
CA LEU A 96 15.45 24.06 -45.00
C LEU A 96 16.50 24.35 -43.88
N GLY A 97 17.79 24.21 -44.19
CA GLY A 97 18.90 24.41 -43.25
C GLY A 97 19.14 23.22 -42.33
N ASP A 98 18.68 22.05 -42.71
CA ASP A 98 18.83 20.79 -41.95
C ASP A 98 20.17 20.12 -42.24
N GLU A 99 20.79 19.51 -41.22
CA GLU A 99 22.01 18.71 -41.36
C GLU A 99 21.69 17.26 -41.76
N PHE A 100 20.46 16.79 -41.49
CA PHE A 100 19.99 15.44 -41.82
C PHE A 100 18.70 15.49 -42.65
N VAL A 101 18.48 14.48 -43.48
CA VAL A 101 17.22 14.34 -44.24
C VAL A 101 16.17 13.71 -43.32
N SER A 102 15.16 14.49 -42.92
CA SER A 102 14.04 14.08 -42.11
C SER A 102 12.85 13.60 -42.97
N VAL A 103 11.75 13.22 -42.29
CA VAL A 103 10.51 12.74 -42.93
C VAL A 103 9.91 13.76 -43.89
N GLU A 104 9.91 15.05 -43.52
CA GLU A 104 9.23 16.10 -44.27
C GLU A 104 9.91 16.44 -45.61
N PRO A 105 11.26 16.63 -45.72
CA PRO A 105 11.92 16.73 -47.03
C PRO A 105 11.70 15.50 -47.88
N LEU A 106 11.65 14.29 -47.27
CA LEU A 106 11.41 13.06 -48.03
C LEU A 106 9.96 13.03 -48.57
N PHE A 107 8.96 13.44 -47.77
CA PHE A 107 7.57 13.57 -48.21
C PHE A 107 7.42 14.56 -49.36
N LEU A 108 8.04 15.74 -49.24
CA LEU A 108 8.05 16.75 -50.32
C LEU A 108 8.72 16.24 -51.58
N ALA A 109 9.82 15.50 -51.47
CA ALA A 109 10.51 14.93 -52.60
C ALA A 109 9.67 13.87 -53.33
N LEU A 110 8.92 13.04 -52.58
CA LEU A 110 7.96 12.08 -53.13
C LEU A 110 6.83 12.77 -53.94
N LEU A 111 6.41 13.99 -53.53
CA LEU A 111 5.44 14.80 -54.27
C LEU A 111 6.04 15.50 -55.52
N ALA A 112 7.31 15.92 -55.43
CA ALA A 112 7.98 16.71 -56.45
C ALA A 112 8.46 15.85 -57.63
N VAL A 113 8.95 14.64 -57.38
CA VAL A 113 9.48 13.74 -58.40
C VAL A 113 8.33 12.98 -59.06
N ASN A 114 8.27 13.02 -60.41
CA ASN A 114 7.21 12.35 -61.14
C ASN A 114 7.35 10.82 -61.07
N SER A 115 6.50 10.20 -60.22
CA SER A 115 6.53 8.78 -59.89
C SER A 115 5.11 8.25 -59.58
N SER A 116 4.96 6.93 -59.40
CA SER A 116 3.71 6.32 -58.95
C SER A 116 3.31 6.84 -57.57
N ALA A 117 4.26 7.03 -56.67
CA ALA A 117 3.99 7.61 -55.34
C ALA A 117 3.46 9.06 -55.42
N ALA A 118 4.06 9.91 -56.30
CA ALA A 118 3.59 11.26 -56.53
C ALA A 118 2.15 11.29 -57.09
N ARG A 119 1.80 10.35 -57.94
CA ARG A 119 0.44 10.23 -58.49
C ARG A 119 -0.57 9.89 -57.39
N ILE A 120 -0.28 8.88 -56.58
CA ILE A 120 -1.14 8.49 -55.44
C ILE A 120 -1.39 9.69 -54.51
N LEU A 121 -0.33 10.43 -54.14
CA LEU A 121 -0.45 11.57 -53.27
C LEU A 121 -1.24 12.73 -53.89
N LYS A 122 -0.99 13.03 -55.18
CA LYS A 122 -1.71 14.09 -55.92
C LYS A 122 -3.19 13.76 -56.16
N ASP A 123 -3.48 12.50 -56.51
CA ASP A 123 -4.87 12.02 -56.68
C ASP A 123 -5.65 12.02 -55.38
N ALA A 124 -4.96 11.83 -54.23
CA ALA A 124 -5.54 11.97 -52.90
C ALA A 124 -5.75 13.43 -52.46
N GLY A 125 -5.26 14.42 -53.22
CA GLY A 125 -5.44 15.85 -52.93
C GLY A 125 -4.22 16.54 -52.33
N CYS A 126 -3.06 15.87 -52.24
CA CYS A 126 -1.83 16.51 -51.75
C CYS A 126 -1.21 17.37 -52.85
N THR A 127 -1.12 18.69 -52.59
CA THR A 127 -0.34 19.60 -53.46
C THR A 127 0.99 19.94 -52.78
N GLU A 128 2.04 20.17 -53.56
CA GLU A 128 3.37 20.52 -53.02
C GLU A 128 3.31 21.83 -52.19
N LYS A 129 2.51 22.79 -52.65
CA LYS A 129 2.34 24.08 -51.97
C LYS A 129 1.68 23.94 -50.59
N ASP A 130 0.61 23.16 -50.52
CA ASP A 130 -0.14 22.99 -49.25
C ASP A 130 0.64 22.08 -48.29
N ALA A 131 1.30 21.04 -48.81
CA ALA A 131 2.19 20.21 -48.02
C ALA A 131 3.36 21.01 -47.43
N ARG A 132 3.98 21.92 -48.21
CA ARG A 132 5.02 22.82 -47.73
C ARG A 132 4.50 23.73 -46.60
N ALA A 133 3.31 24.32 -46.78
CA ALA A 133 2.70 25.16 -45.75
C ALA A 133 2.37 24.37 -44.45
N ALA A 134 1.88 23.14 -44.59
CA ALA A 134 1.64 22.25 -43.47
C ALA A 134 2.92 21.89 -42.70
N ILE A 135 4.02 21.62 -43.43
CA ILE A 135 5.34 21.31 -42.88
C ILE A 135 5.96 22.56 -42.17
N GLU A 136 5.82 23.75 -42.78
CA GLU A 136 6.26 24.99 -42.14
C GLU A 136 5.50 25.25 -40.82
N ALA A 137 4.20 25.00 -40.80
CA ALA A 137 3.38 25.08 -39.60
C ALA A 137 3.79 24.02 -38.54
N LEU A 138 4.14 22.79 -38.96
CA LEU A 138 4.63 21.74 -38.08
C LEU A 138 5.98 22.11 -37.47
N ARG A 139 6.90 22.61 -38.27
CA ARG A 139 8.27 22.92 -37.86
C ARG A 139 8.41 24.19 -37.02
N GLN A 140 7.52 25.14 -37.12
CA GLN A 140 7.60 26.42 -36.38
C GLN A 140 9.00 27.08 -36.41
N GLY A 141 9.74 26.92 -37.53
CA GLY A 141 11.09 27.43 -37.72
C GLY A 141 12.22 26.57 -37.09
N GLN A 142 11.94 25.35 -36.68
CA GLN A 142 12.97 24.44 -36.17
C GLN A 142 13.77 23.80 -37.32
N GLN A 143 15.08 23.58 -37.07
CA GLN A 143 16.02 22.89 -37.98
C GLN A 143 16.39 21.54 -37.38
N VAL A 144 16.48 20.51 -38.21
CA VAL A 144 16.90 19.16 -37.83
C VAL A 144 18.42 19.09 -37.78
N LYS A 145 18.99 19.08 -36.59
CA LYS A 145 20.46 19.03 -36.34
C LYS A 145 20.92 17.71 -35.72
N SER A 146 20.03 16.78 -35.46
CA SER A 146 20.34 15.45 -34.94
C SER A 146 19.57 14.37 -35.70
N GLN A 147 20.03 13.13 -35.65
CA GLN A 147 19.39 12.00 -36.26
C GLN A 147 17.98 11.69 -35.71
N SER A 148 17.69 12.13 -34.45
CA SER A 148 16.39 12.02 -33.76
C SER A 148 15.57 13.32 -33.80
N GLY A 149 15.84 14.22 -34.75
CA GLY A 149 15.19 15.52 -34.84
C GLY A 149 13.68 15.51 -35.02
N ASP A 150 13.15 14.45 -35.62
CA ASP A 150 11.71 14.29 -35.86
C ASP A 150 10.90 13.93 -34.58
N GLU A 151 11.57 13.45 -33.51
CA GLU A 151 10.95 13.20 -32.21
C GLU A 151 10.55 14.47 -31.45
N ASN A 152 11.08 15.61 -31.86
CA ASN A 152 10.92 16.88 -31.13
C ASN A 152 9.67 17.69 -31.51
N TYR A 153 8.86 17.19 -32.44
CA TYR A 153 7.57 17.81 -32.80
C TYR A 153 6.44 17.32 -31.89
N GLN A 154 5.61 18.25 -31.41
CA GLN A 154 4.50 17.97 -30.46
C GLN A 154 4.98 17.29 -29.16
N SER A 155 6.15 17.68 -28.68
CA SER A 155 6.76 17.11 -27.48
C SER A 155 5.87 17.26 -26.24
N LEU A 156 5.06 18.32 -26.17
CA LEU A 156 4.15 18.55 -25.06
C LEU A 156 3.03 17.50 -25.01
N GLU A 157 2.47 17.13 -26.18
CA GLU A 157 1.42 16.10 -26.25
C GLU A 157 1.98 14.68 -26.01
N LYS A 158 3.25 14.46 -26.34
CA LYS A 158 3.93 13.15 -26.12
C LYS A 158 4.36 12.94 -24.68
N TYR A 159 4.84 13.98 -24.01
CA TYR A 159 5.49 13.88 -22.71
C TYR A 159 4.75 14.60 -21.58
N ALA A 160 3.58 15.19 -21.84
CA ALA A 160 2.77 15.83 -20.83
C ALA A 160 1.28 15.59 -21.08
N LYS A 161 0.53 15.52 -20.00
CA LYS A 161 -0.91 15.28 -19.99
C LYS A 161 -1.66 16.59 -19.75
N ASN A 162 -2.65 16.91 -20.58
CA ASN A 162 -3.46 18.12 -20.40
C ASN A 162 -4.55 17.91 -19.36
N LEU A 163 -4.35 18.44 -18.16
CA LEU A 163 -5.28 18.30 -17.04
C LEU A 163 -6.58 19.11 -17.25
N VAL A 164 -6.52 20.24 -17.96
CA VAL A 164 -7.73 21.05 -18.26
C VAL A 164 -8.65 20.31 -19.23
N GLU A 165 -8.10 19.60 -20.19
CA GLU A 165 -8.86 18.77 -21.11
C GLU A 165 -9.48 17.55 -20.41
N ASP A 166 -8.70 16.90 -19.54
CA ASP A 166 -9.21 15.80 -18.71
C ASP A 166 -10.32 16.25 -17.76
N ALA A 167 -10.21 17.45 -17.19
CA ALA A 167 -11.27 18.07 -16.40
C ALA A 167 -12.55 18.32 -17.22
N ARG A 168 -12.42 18.82 -18.46
CA ARG A 168 -13.56 19.00 -19.37
C ARG A 168 -14.25 17.70 -19.73
N ASN A 169 -13.48 16.64 -19.86
CA ASN A 169 -13.95 15.29 -20.18
C ASN A 169 -14.46 14.52 -18.95
N GLY A 170 -14.41 15.11 -17.74
CA GLY A 170 -14.88 14.48 -16.51
C GLY A 170 -14.00 13.30 -16.03
N LYS A 171 -12.74 13.24 -16.44
CA LYS A 171 -11.82 12.15 -16.10
C LYS A 171 -11.11 12.35 -14.77
N LEU A 172 -11.10 13.59 -14.23
CA LEU A 172 -10.44 13.90 -12.95
C LEU A 172 -11.36 13.60 -11.77
N ASP A 173 -10.76 13.20 -10.66
CA ASP A 173 -11.48 12.99 -9.41
C ASP A 173 -11.87 14.32 -8.74
N PRO A 174 -13.04 14.40 -8.10
CA PRO A 174 -13.44 15.61 -7.40
C PRO A 174 -12.50 15.90 -6.24
N VAL A 175 -12.00 17.13 -6.17
CA VAL A 175 -11.07 17.56 -5.12
C VAL A 175 -11.84 18.21 -3.99
N ILE A 176 -11.70 17.68 -2.80
CA ILE A 176 -12.45 18.06 -1.59
C ILE A 176 -11.47 18.46 -0.49
N GLY A 177 -11.81 19.53 0.23
CA GLY A 177 -11.08 19.93 1.44
C GLY A 177 -9.69 20.53 1.18
N ARG A 178 -9.40 21.01 -0.06
CA ARG A 178 -8.13 21.64 -0.45
C ARG A 178 -8.29 23.09 -0.97
N ASP A 179 -9.38 23.72 -0.60
CA ASP A 179 -9.74 25.07 -1.11
C ASP A 179 -8.71 26.15 -0.75
N ASP A 180 -8.13 26.09 0.44
CA ASP A 180 -7.16 27.08 0.90
C ASP A 180 -5.82 26.93 0.17
N GLU A 181 -5.36 25.72 -0.03
CA GLU A 181 -4.14 25.44 -0.80
C GLU A 181 -4.31 25.82 -2.28
N ILE A 182 -5.45 25.47 -2.92
CA ILE A 182 -5.76 25.88 -4.30
C ILE A 182 -5.83 27.40 -4.41
N ARG A 183 -6.49 28.08 -3.47
CA ARG A 183 -6.55 29.53 -3.42
C ARG A 183 -5.16 30.16 -3.30
N ARG A 184 -4.30 29.55 -2.47
CA ARG A 184 -2.92 30.00 -2.31
C ARG A 184 -2.10 29.81 -3.57
N VAL A 185 -2.27 28.69 -4.27
CA VAL A 185 -1.64 28.45 -5.59
C VAL A 185 -2.09 29.50 -6.60
N LEU A 186 -3.38 29.79 -6.70
CA LEU A 186 -3.93 30.84 -7.58
C LEU A 186 -3.36 32.23 -7.27
N GLN A 187 -3.24 32.58 -5.98
CA GLN A 187 -2.63 33.84 -5.56
C GLN A 187 -1.16 33.94 -6.01
N ILE A 188 -0.40 32.85 -5.87
CA ILE A 188 1.03 32.81 -6.27
C ILE A 188 1.15 32.92 -7.79
N LEU A 189 0.37 32.16 -8.55
CA LEU A 189 0.38 32.22 -10.02
C LEU A 189 0.02 33.61 -10.58
N SER A 190 -0.74 34.40 -9.82
CA SER A 190 -1.14 35.77 -10.20
C SER A 190 -0.09 36.83 -9.82
N ARG A 191 1.01 36.49 -9.13
CA ARG A 191 2.05 37.43 -8.72
C ARG A 191 2.94 37.86 -9.90
N ARG A 192 3.54 39.04 -9.80
CA ARG A 192 4.49 39.55 -10.79
C ARG A 192 5.86 38.84 -10.69
N THR A 193 6.28 38.49 -9.48
CA THR A 193 7.56 37.84 -9.18
C THR A 193 7.29 36.68 -8.20
N LYS A 194 8.16 35.66 -8.17
CA LYS A 194 7.97 34.43 -7.39
C LYS A 194 6.58 33.81 -7.65
N ASN A 195 6.22 33.73 -8.92
CA ASN A 195 4.91 33.30 -9.40
C ASN A 195 4.83 31.80 -9.68
N ASN A 196 5.83 31.01 -9.30
CA ASN A 196 5.84 29.56 -9.40
C ASN A 196 5.59 28.97 -8.00
N PRO A 197 4.44 28.36 -7.73
CA PRO A 197 4.21 27.64 -6.49
C PRO A 197 4.99 26.32 -6.46
N ILE A 198 5.46 25.95 -5.27
CA ILE A 198 5.99 24.62 -4.99
C ILE A 198 5.22 24.02 -3.83
N LEU A 199 4.53 22.90 -4.09
CA LEU A 199 3.76 22.15 -3.12
C LEU A 199 4.71 21.28 -2.31
N ILE A 200 4.76 21.47 -1.00
CA ILE A 200 5.62 20.73 -0.09
C ILE A 200 4.76 19.94 0.88
N GLY A 201 4.90 18.62 0.86
CA GLY A 201 4.16 17.73 1.75
C GLY A 201 4.66 16.30 1.64
N GLU A 202 4.32 15.48 2.62
CA GLU A 202 4.68 14.08 2.62
C GLU A 202 3.99 13.31 1.45
N PRO A 203 4.52 12.15 1.04
CA PRO A 203 3.87 11.32 0.02
C PRO A 203 2.44 10.95 0.44
N GLY A 204 1.50 10.98 -0.50
CA GLY A 204 0.10 10.61 -0.21
C GLY A 204 -0.76 11.70 0.45
N THR A 205 -0.24 12.93 0.68
CA THR A 205 -1.03 14.05 1.23
C THR A 205 -1.92 14.75 0.22
N GLY A 206 -1.94 14.33 -1.05
CA GLY A 206 -2.81 14.90 -2.08
C GLY A 206 -2.25 16.12 -2.80
N LYS A 207 -0.93 16.23 -2.99
CA LYS A 207 -0.30 17.32 -3.75
C LYS A 207 -0.79 17.40 -5.19
N THR A 208 -0.88 16.25 -5.86
CA THR A 208 -1.37 16.16 -7.26
C THR A 208 -2.85 16.53 -7.36
N ALA A 209 -3.67 16.12 -6.39
CA ALA A 209 -5.09 16.48 -6.31
C ALA A 209 -5.32 18.00 -6.27
N ILE A 210 -4.47 18.77 -5.60
CA ILE A 210 -4.55 20.25 -5.59
C ILE A 210 -4.43 20.82 -7.00
N VAL A 211 -3.56 20.24 -7.82
CA VAL A 211 -3.34 20.68 -9.21
C VAL A 211 -4.50 20.25 -10.10
N GLU A 212 -5.05 19.09 -9.88
CA GLU A 212 -6.29 18.61 -10.55
C GLU A 212 -7.49 19.50 -10.20
N GLY A 213 -7.64 19.86 -8.92
CA GLY A 213 -8.66 20.82 -8.48
C GLY A 213 -8.48 22.21 -9.08
N LEU A 214 -7.24 22.65 -9.32
CA LEU A 214 -6.95 23.88 -10.05
C LEU A 214 -7.44 23.77 -11.50
N ALA A 215 -7.23 22.64 -12.18
CA ALA A 215 -7.72 22.40 -13.55
C ALA A 215 -9.24 22.44 -13.60
N GLU A 216 -9.94 21.83 -12.64
CA GLU A 216 -11.41 21.92 -12.55
C GLU A 216 -11.89 23.35 -12.37
N ARG A 217 -11.25 24.16 -11.51
CA ARG A 217 -11.63 25.57 -11.32
C ARG A 217 -11.40 26.40 -12.58
N ILE A 218 -10.33 26.13 -13.34
CA ILE A 218 -10.11 26.78 -14.65
C ILE A 218 -11.26 26.46 -15.59
N VAL A 219 -11.70 25.21 -15.68
CA VAL A 219 -12.83 24.79 -16.55
C VAL A 219 -14.15 25.44 -16.12
N ARG A 220 -14.38 25.57 -14.82
CA ARG A 220 -15.59 26.23 -14.26
C ARG A 220 -15.53 27.76 -14.38
N GLY A 221 -14.36 28.33 -14.68
CA GLY A 221 -14.16 29.76 -14.72
C GLY A 221 -14.01 30.42 -13.33
N ASP A 222 -13.90 29.63 -12.27
CA ASP A 222 -13.73 30.07 -10.88
C ASP A 222 -12.25 30.36 -10.56
N VAL A 223 -11.64 31.19 -11.41
CA VAL A 223 -10.24 31.61 -11.30
C VAL A 223 -10.12 33.09 -11.70
N PRO A 224 -9.05 33.79 -11.28
CA PRO A 224 -8.77 35.15 -11.74
C PRO A 224 -8.74 35.26 -13.27
N GLU A 225 -9.13 36.42 -13.82
CA GLU A 225 -9.27 36.67 -15.27
C GLU A 225 -8.01 36.24 -16.07
N ASN A 226 -6.84 36.52 -15.52
CA ASN A 226 -5.54 36.17 -16.13
C ASN A 226 -5.22 34.67 -16.18
N LEU A 227 -6.05 33.82 -15.58
CA LEU A 227 -5.87 32.37 -15.55
C LEU A 227 -6.96 31.59 -16.26
N LYS A 228 -8.06 32.24 -16.69
CA LYS A 228 -9.23 31.56 -17.30
C LYS A 228 -8.91 30.80 -18.59
N ASP A 229 -8.01 31.35 -19.41
CA ASP A 229 -7.66 30.75 -20.71
C ASP A 229 -6.38 29.93 -20.67
N LYS A 230 -5.82 29.69 -19.45
CA LYS A 230 -4.60 28.93 -19.33
C LYS A 230 -4.84 27.43 -19.47
N GLN A 231 -3.83 26.78 -20.06
CA GLN A 231 -3.76 25.30 -20.11
C GLN A 231 -2.81 24.82 -19.04
N LEU A 232 -3.17 23.73 -18.38
CA LEU A 232 -2.37 23.11 -17.32
C LEU A 232 -1.95 21.72 -17.78
N TYR A 233 -0.66 21.52 -17.95
CA TYR A 233 -0.07 20.26 -18.36
C TYR A 233 0.71 19.63 -17.22
N SER A 234 0.51 18.34 -16.98
CA SER A 234 1.32 17.53 -16.06
C SER A 234 2.43 16.82 -16.83
N LEU A 235 3.69 17.10 -16.49
CA LEU A 235 4.85 16.47 -17.12
C LEU A 235 4.99 15.02 -16.68
N ASP A 236 5.04 14.11 -17.65
CA ASP A 236 5.28 12.68 -17.40
C ASP A 236 6.77 12.38 -17.44
N MET A 237 7.37 12.25 -16.25
CA MET A 237 8.79 11.91 -16.11
C MET A 237 9.10 10.50 -16.63
N GLY A 238 8.16 9.56 -16.49
CA GLY A 238 8.30 8.19 -16.99
C GLY A 238 8.40 8.17 -18.52
N ALA A 239 7.52 8.89 -19.19
CA ALA A 239 7.52 9.01 -20.65
C ALA A 239 8.79 9.69 -21.20
N LEU A 240 9.32 10.70 -20.48
CA LEU A 240 10.57 11.37 -20.86
C LEU A 240 11.79 10.46 -20.80
N VAL A 241 11.84 9.54 -19.84
CA VAL A 241 12.96 8.62 -19.61
C VAL A 241 12.79 7.33 -20.41
N ALA A 242 11.57 6.88 -20.66
CA ALA A 242 11.29 5.63 -21.37
C ALA A 242 11.90 5.64 -22.78
N GLY A 243 12.68 4.61 -23.11
CA GLY A 243 13.33 4.45 -24.42
C GLY A 243 14.54 5.36 -24.67
N ALA A 244 14.90 6.26 -23.78
CA ALA A 244 16.11 7.07 -23.91
C ALA A 244 17.36 6.18 -23.74
N LYS A 245 18.10 5.94 -24.82
CA LYS A 245 19.31 5.11 -24.83
C LYS A 245 20.52 5.83 -24.24
N TYR A 246 20.52 7.16 -24.30
CA TYR A 246 21.61 8.03 -23.82
C TYR A 246 21.07 9.24 -23.06
N LYS A 247 21.89 9.77 -22.15
CA LYS A 247 21.60 10.98 -21.34
C LYS A 247 21.18 12.18 -22.20
N GLY A 248 21.76 12.36 -23.37
CA GLY A 248 21.47 13.46 -24.29
C GLY A 248 20.02 13.47 -24.82
N GLU A 249 19.42 12.31 -25.05
CA GLU A 249 18.03 12.20 -25.56
C GLU A 249 17.01 12.72 -24.56
N PHE A 250 17.15 12.38 -23.28
CA PHE A 250 16.30 12.93 -22.22
C PHE A 250 16.40 14.46 -22.16
N GLU A 251 17.64 15.00 -22.20
CA GLU A 251 17.85 16.44 -22.17
C GLU A 251 17.24 17.15 -23.39
N GLU A 252 17.31 16.55 -24.57
CA GLU A 252 16.69 17.07 -25.78
C GLU A 252 15.17 17.06 -25.71
N ARG A 253 14.55 15.96 -25.25
CA ARG A 253 13.10 15.85 -25.04
C ARG A 253 12.61 16.91 -24.05
N LEU A 254 13.29 17.06 -22.91
CA LEU A 254 12.93 18.08 -21.92
C LEU A 254 13.12 19.51 -22.46
N LYS A 255 14.20 19.78 -23.23
CA LYS A 255 14.40 21.08 -23.90
C LYS A 255 13.30 21.38 -24.89
N SER A 256 12.84 20.39 -25.65
CA SER A 256 11.73 20.53 -26.60
C SER A 256 10.42 20.86 -25.91
N VAL A 257 10.07 20.16 -24.83
CA VAL A 257 8.88 20.47 -24.04
C VAL A 257 8.95 21.90 -23.49
N ILE A 258 10.07 22.29 -22.88
CA ILE A 258 10.25 23.64 -22.32
C ILE A 258 10.14 24.71 -23.41
N LYS A 259 10.71 24.45 -24.59
CA LYS A 259 10.63 25.36 -25.71
C LYS A 259 9.20 25.54 -26.22
N GLU A 260 8.41 24.46 -26.31
CA GLU A 260 6.98 24.55 -26.65
C GLU A 260 6.22 25.38 -25.61
N VAL A 261 6.44 25.11 -24.31
CA VAL A 261 5.79 25.87 -23.21
C VAL A 261 6.16 27.35 -23.24
N THR A 262 7.44 27.68 -23.50
CA THR A 262 7.89 29.07 -23.56
C THR A 262 7.41 29.80 -24.81
N ASN A 263 7.28 29.09 -25.93
CA ASN A 263 6.72 29.65 -27.16
C ASN A 263 5.21 29.95 -27.08
N ALA A 264 4.52 29.32 -26.16
CA ALA A 264 3.10 29.58 -25.89
C ALA A 264 2.85 30.89 -25.11
N ASP A 265 3.87 31.71 -24.92
CA ASP A 265 3.82 33.05 -24.31
C ASP A 265 3.00 33.12 -23.00
N GLY A 266 3.31 32.17 -22.11
CA GLY A 266 2.69 32.06 -20.79
C GLY A 266 1.23 31.57 -20.78
N GLN A 267 0.71 31.02 -21.88
CA GLN A 267 -0.61 30.37 -21.94
C GLN A 267 -0.60 29.00 -21.23
N ILE A 268 0.56 28.39 -21.11
CA ILE A 268 0.74 27.05 -20.54
C ILE A 268 1.36 27.17 -19.15
N ILE A 269 0.81 26.42 -18.20
CA ILE A 269 1.36 26.18 -16.87
C ILE A 269 1.79 24.71 -16.82
N LEU A 270 3.04 24.45 -16.46
CA LEU A 270 3.60 23.10 -16.40
C LEU A 270 3.61 22.61 -14.95
N PHE A 271 2.91 21.53 -14.67
CA PHE A 271 3.01 20.85 -13.39
C PHE A 271 4.12 19.79 -13.47
N ILE A 272 4.99 19.79 -12.50
CA ILE A 272 6.12 18.86 -12.38
C ILE A 272 6.04 18.19 -11.00
N ASP A 273 5.56 16.95 -11.00
CA ASP A 273 5.59 16.16 -9.78
C ASP A 273 7.02 15.67 -9.51
N GLU A 274 7.35 15.47 -8.23
CA GLU A 274 8.71 15.11 -7.81
C GLU A 274 9.81 15.98 -8.45
N ILE A 275 9.58 17.30 -8.53
CA ILE A 275 10.47 18.26 -9.23
C ILE A 275 11.93 18.16 -8.76
N HIS A 276 12.19 17.63 -7.57
CA HIS A 276 13.53 17.37 -7.04
C HIS A 276 14.33 16.40 -7.90
N THR A 277 13.67 15.48 -8.63
CA THR A 277 14.33 14.54 -9.54
C THR A 277 15.04 15.25 -10.68
N LEU A 278 14.49 16.38 -11.14
CA LEU A 278 15.09 17.23 -12.16
C LEU A 278 16.19 18.15 -11.62
N VAL A 279 16.15 18.50 -10.34
CA VAL A 279 17.04 19.47 -9.70
C VAL A 279 18.21 18.80 -8.99
N GLY A 280 17.99 17.60 -8.43
CA GLY A 280 18.91 16.94 -7.50
C GLY A 280 19.86 15.92 -8.12
N ALA A 281 19.71 15.63 -9.37
CA ALA A 281 20.44 14.55 -10.04
C ALA A 281 21.94 14.82 -10.33
N GLY A 282 22.53 15.92 -9.82
CA GLY A 282 23.90 16.37 -10.14
C GLY A 282 25.04 15.80 -9.26
N GLY A 283 24.80 14.79 -8.41
CA GLY A 283 25.79 14.34 -7.41
C GLY A 283 26.50 13.00 -7.67
N GLY A 284 26.22 12.27 -8.74
CA GLY A 284 26.87 11.00 -9.09
C GLY A 284 27.28 10.93 -10.56
N GLU A 285 28.31 10.14 -10.89
CA GLU A 285 28.68 9.84 -12.28
C GLU A 285 27.48 9.20 -13.01
N GLY A 286 26.75 10.02 -13.79
CA GLY A 286 25.57 9.61 -14.56
C GLY A 286 24.26 10.32 -14.20
N ALA A 287 24.24 11.22 -13.24
CA ALA A 287 23.03 11.94 -12.82
C ALA A 287 22.60 13.05 -13.81
N MET A 288 21.28 13.17 -14.04
CA MET A 288 20.66 14.09 -15.00
C MET A 288 20.74 15.54 -14.48
N ASP A 289 21.41 16.44 -15.18
CA ASP A 289 21.46 17.87 -14.82
C ASP A 289 20.38 18.67 -15.55
N ALA A 290 19.11 18.26 -15.38
CA ALA A 290 17.96 18.95 -15.94
C ALA A 290 17.75 20.35 -15.32
N ALA A 291 18.33 20.61 -14.14
CA ALA A 291 18.28 21.90 -13.51
C ALA A 291 18.87 23.01 -14.38
N ASN A 292 19.95 22.74 -15.12
CA ASN A 292 20.57 23.73 -16.02
C ASN A 292 19.67 24.06 -17.23
N ILE A 293 18.72 23.22 -17.56
CA ILE A 293 17.73 23.46 -18.64
C ILE A 293 16.59 24.34 -18.11
N LEU A 294 16.08 24.05 -16.89
CA LEU A 294 14.95 24.74 -16.28
C LEU A 294 15.32 26.14 -15.77
N LYS A 295 16.49 26.29 -15.15
CA LYS A 295 16.95 27.54 -14.53
C LYS A 295 16.89 28.77 -15.44
N PRO A 296 17.36 28.76 -16.71
CA PRO A 296 17.30 29.91 -17.59
C PRO A 296 15.87 30.35 -17.90
N ALA A 297 14.95 29.41 -18.20
CA ALA A 297 13.55 29.68 -18.52
C ALA A 297 12.78 30.21 -17.29
N LEU A 298 13.01 29.63 -16.11
CA LEU A 298 12.48 30.14 -14.85
C LEU A 298 13.06 31.51 -14.49
N ALA A 299 14.36 31.73 -14.75
CA ALA A 299 15.05 33.00 -14.44
C ALA A 299 14.53 34.18 -15.27
N ARG A 300 14.22 33.96 -16.55
CA ARG A 300 13.63 34.95 -17.43
C ARG A 300 12.13 35.14 -17.22
N GLY A 301 11.46 34.23 -16.45
CA GLY A 301 10.01 34.27 -16.25
C GLY A 301 9.20 33.80 -17.46
N GLU A 302 9.86 33.10 -18.38
CA GLU A 302 9.28 32.54 -19.61
C GLU A 302 8.52 31.25 -19.32
N LEU A 303 8.95 30.51 -18.28
CA LEU A 303 8.30 29.27 -17.81
C LEU A 303 7.47 29.54 -16.57
N ARG A 304 6.20 29.15 -16.61
CA ARG A 304 5.32 29.05 -15.44
C ARG A 304 5.21 27.60 -15.04
N ALA A 305 5.61 27.30 -13.80
CA ALA A 305 5.63 25.93 -13.31
C ALA A 305 5.02 25.83 -11.91
N ILE A 306 4.35 24.72 -11.66
CA ILE A 306 3.94 24.27 -10.32
C ILE A 306 4.81 23.06 -10.02
N GLY A 307 5.59 23.11 -8.95
CA GLY A 307 6.40 21.97 -8.49
C GLY A 307 5.70 21.24 -7.35
N ALA A 308 5.95 19.95 -7.21
CA ALA A 308 5.59 19.17 -6.02
C ALA A 308 6.82 18.39 -5.51
N THR A 309 7.01 18.35 -4.19
CA THR A 309 8.13 17.65 -3.55
C THR A 309 7.86 17.39 -2.08
N THR A 310 8.72 16.62 -1.41
CA THR A 310 8.69 16.47 0.04
C THR A 310 9.51 17.56 0.74
N LEU A 311 9.31 17.74 2.06
CA LEU A 311 10.05 18.73 2.84
C LEU A 311 11.55 18.43 2.85
N ASN A 312 11.92 17.18 3.03
CA ASN A 312 13.33 16.75 3.07
C ASN A 312 14.05 17.04 1.75
N GLU A 313 13.39 16.76 0.63
CA GLU A 313 13.94 16.99 -0.71
C GLU A 313 13.99 18.47 -1.06
N TYR A 314 12.99 19.26 -0.63
CA TYR A 314 13.01 20.69 -0.76
C TYR A 314 14.22 21.30 -0.05
N GLN A 315 14.48 20.94 1.20
CA GLN A 315 15.63 21.40 1.97
C GLN A 315 16.96 20.97 1.36
N LYS A 316 17.01 19.73 0.84
CA LYS A 316 18.24 19.18 0.26
C LYS A 316 18.61 19.82 -1.07
N TYR A 317 17.66 20.12 -1.94
CA TYR A 317 17.88 20.49 -3.33
C TYR A 317 17.49 21.94 -3.66
N PHE A 318 16.43 22.50 -3.07
CA PHE A 318 15.93 23.84 -3.38
C PHE A 318 16.49 24.92 -2.47
N GLU A 319 16.52 24.74 -1.17
CA GLU A 319 17.05 25.74 -0.23
C GLU A 319 18.55 26.02 -0.44
N LYS A 320 19.29 25.02 -0.94
CA LYS A 320 20.72 25.18 -1.25
C LYS A 320 20.95 25.95 -2.55
N ASP A 321 19.98 25.98 -3.46
CA ASP A 321 20.06 26.69 -4.72
C ASP A 321 19.31 28.03 -4.67
N LYS A 322 20.04 29.11 -4.36
CA LYS A 322 19.49 30.47 -4.23
C LYS A 322 18.78 30.97 -5.49
N ALA A 323 19.10 30.43 -6.67
CA ALA A 323 18.44 30.82 -7.92
C ALA A 323 17.02 30.24 -8.01
N LEU A 324 16.83 29.00 -7.61
CA LEU A 324 15.52 28.35 -7.55
C LEU A 324 14.69 28.87 -6.38
N GLU A 325 15.26 29.02 -5.19
CA GLU A 325 14.59 29.57 -4.01
C GLU A 325 13.92 30.93 -4.27
N ARG A 326 14.57 31.77 -5.05
CA ARG A 326 14.04 33.11 -5.42
C ARG A 326 12.91 33.07 -6.45
N ARG A 327 12.67 31.92 -7.10
CA ARG A 327 11.67 31.75 -8.17
C ARG A 327 10.44 31.01 -7.75
N PHE A 328 10.58 30.13 -6.76
CA PHE A 328 9.47 29.37 -6.21
C PHE A 328 8.94 29.97 -4.91
N GLN A 329 7.64 29.84 -4.70
CA GLN A 329 6.97 30.16 -3.44
C GLN A 329 6.37 28.90 -2.85
N THR A 330 6.70 28.61 -1.62
CA THR A 330 6.25 27.39 -0.92
C THR A 330 4.78 27.44 -0.55
N VAL A 331 4.12 26.30 -0.74
CA VAL A 331 2.76 25.99 -0.27
C VAL A 331 2.85 24.69 0.50
N MET A 332 2.62 24.74 1.81
CA MET A 332 2.63 23.54 2.64
C MET A 332 1.34 22.75 2.45
N VAL A 333 1.45 21.46 2.21
CA VAL A 333 0.36 20.52 2.05
C VAL A 333 0.44 19.53 3.21
N ASN A 334 -0.31 19.83 4.25
CA ASN A 334 -0.35 18.99 5.44
C ASN A 334 -1.28 17.79 5.24
N GLU A 335 -1.07 16.76 6.04
CA GLU A 335 -2.02 15.67 6.19
C GLU A 335 -3.38 16.23 6.63
N PRO A 336 -4.51 15.84 5.99
CA PRO A 336 -5.82 16.26 6.42
C PRO A 336 -6.16 15.66 7.78
N ASP A 337 -6.97 16.37 8.57
CA ASP A 337 -7.54 15.83 9.79
C ASP A 337 -8.58 14.73 9.51
N GLU A 338 -8.98 13.99 10.53
CA GLU A 338 -9.92 12.87 10.41
C GLU A 338 -11.22 13.26 9.69
N VAL A 339 -11.82 14.41 10.05
CA VAL A 339 -13.09 14.88 9.49
C VAL A 339 -12.95 15.24 8.02
N SER A 340 -11.88 15.93 7.66
CA SER A 340 -11.56 16.27 6.27
C SER A 340 -11.26 15.03 5.44
N ALA A 341 -10.52 14.05 5.99
CA ALA A 341 -10.21 12.79 5.32
C ALA A 341 -11.48 11.96 5.04
N ILE A 342 -12.40 11.87 6.01
CA ILE A 342 -13.71 11.20 5.80
C ILE A 342 -14.50 11.91 4.69
N SER A 343 -14.49 13.25 4.67
CA SER A 343 -15.20 14.03 3.64
C SER A 343 -14.59 13.79 2.25
N ILE A 344 -13.26 13.64 2.16
CA ILE A 344 -12.57 13.28 0.91
C ILE A 344 -13.02 11.89 0.44
N LEU A 345 -12.99 10.88 1.31
CA LEU A 345 -13.41 9.53 0.94
C LEU A 345 -14.87 9.49 0.47
N ARG A 346 -15.78 10.18 1.18
CA ARG A 346 -17.18 10.30 0.77
C ARG A 346 -17.34 10.90 -0.62
N GLY A 347 -16.52 11.88 -0.96
CA GLY A 347 -16.59 12.55 -2.26
C GLY A 347 -16.07 11.72 -3.43
N ILE A 348 -15.06 10.85 -3.19
CA ILE A 348 -14.51 9.99 -4.25
C ILE A 348 -15.15 8.60 -4.28
N LYS A 349 -15.90 8.23 -3.24
CA LYS A 349 -16.53 6.93 -3.03
C LYS A 349 -17.26 6.41 -4.27
N GLU A 350 -18.09 7.24 -4.88
CA GLU A 350 -18.93 6.87 -6.02
C GLU A 350 -18.11 6.36 -7.22
N ARG A 351 -16.92 6.93 -7.45
CA ARG A 351 -16.03 6.46 -8.52
C ARG A 351 -15.46 5.09 -8.27
N TYR A 352 -15.09 4.80 -7.02
CA TYR A 352 -14.62 3.46 -6.63
C TYR A 352 -15.75 2.44 -6.67
N GLU A 353 -16.97 2.83 -6.25
CA GLU A 353 -18.17 2.00 -6.38
C GLU A 353 -18.42 1.62 -7.85
N ASN A 354 -18.31 2.58 -8.77
CA ASN A 354 -18.50 2.36 -10.20
C ASN A 354 -17.38 1.52 -10.81
N HIS A 355 -16.12 1.75 -10.41
CA HIS A 355 -14.98 1.00 -10.91
C HIS A 355 -15.04 -0.49 -10.49
N HIS A 356 -15.30 -0.75 -9.21
CA HIS A 356 -15.34 -2.12 -8.67
C HIS A 356 -16.72 -2.76 -8.78
N LYS A 357 -17.76 -1.99 -9.14
CA LYS A 357 -19.16 -2.43 -9.22
C LYS A 357 -19.66 -3.01 -7.88
N VAL A 358 -19.26 -2.38 -6.78
CA VAL A 358 -19.68 -2.70 -5.42
C VAL A 358 -20.16 -1.43 -4.74
N ARG A 359 -20.97 -1.57 -3.70
CA ARG A 359 -21.36 -0.44 -2.86
C ARG A 359 -20.41 -0.34 -1.67
N ILE A 360 -20.05 0.87 -1.27
CA ILE A 360 -19.21 1.14 -0.10
C ILE A 360 -20.11 1.82 0.97
N GLN A 361 -20.23 1.21 2.13
CA GLN A 361 -20.99 1.81 3.24
C GLN A 361 -20.26 3.04 3.79
N ASP A 362 -21.02 3.98 4.37
CA ASP A 362 -20.42 5.16 5.01
C ASP A 362 -19.51 4.78 6.19
N ASP A 363 -19.95 3.77 6.96
CA ASP A 363 -19.14 3.21 8.06
C ASP A 363 -17.80 2.63 7.58
N ALA A 364 -17.74 2.11 6.36
CA ALA A 364 -16.48 1.66 5.76
C ALA A 364 -15.53 2.84 5.48
N CYS A 365 -16.04 3.97 5.00
CA CYS A 365 -15.23 5.18 4.79
C CYS A 365 -14.69 5.72 6.12
N ILE A 366 -15.54 5.77 7.16
CA ILE A 366 -15.14 6.17 8.52
C ILE A 366 -14.08 5.22 9.06
N ALA A 367 -14.32 3.90 8.95
CA ALA A 367 -13.38 2.87 9.40
C ALA A 367 -12.03 2.96 8.66
N ALA A 368 -12.03 3.21 7.35
CA ALA A 368 -10.82 3.35 6.56
C ALA A 368 -9.93 4.49 7.07
N VAL A 369 -10.51 5.63 7.42
CA VAL A 369 -9.76 6.76 7.99
C VAL A 369 -9.28 6.43 9.40
N GLN A 370 -10.18 6.04 10.30
CA GLN A 370 -9.86 5.80 11.71
C GLN A 370 -8.86 4.67 11.91
N LEU A 371 -9.06 3.54 11.21
CA LEU A 371 -8.16 2.40 11.33
C LEU A 371 -6.81 2.66 10.66
N SER A 372 -6.77 3.38 9.53
CA SER A 372 -5.50 3.74 8.90
C SER A 372 -4.70 4.75 9.75
N GLU A 373 -5.35 5.72 10.37
CA GLU A 373 -4.68 6.67 11.26
C GLU A 373 -4.09 5.97 12.48
N ARG A 374 -4.85 5.03 13.05
CA ARG A 374 -4.48 4.31 14.26
C ARG A 374 -3.41 3.24 14.03
N TYR A 375 -3.49 2.47 12.94
CA TYR A 375 -2.70 1.26 12.74
C TYR A 375 -1.62 1.36 11.64
N ILE A 376 -1.72 2.33 10.74
CA ILE A 376 -0.77 2.53 9.63
C ILE A 376 -0.03 3.85 9.85
N SER A 377 1.16 3.78 10.43
CA SER A 377 1.96 4.96 10.82
C SER A 377 3.03 5.38 9.81
N ASP A 378 3.31 4.55 8.83
CA ASP A 378 4.35 4.76 7.81
C ASP A 378 3.82 5.41 6.52
N ARG A 379 2.51 5.66 6.44
CA ARG A 379 1.83 6.31 5.31
C ARG A 379 0.92 7.43 5.82
N PHE A 380 0.51 8.34 4.94
CA PHE A 380 -0.24 9.55 5.28
C PHE A 380 -1.66 9.55 4.70
N LEU A 381 -2.58 10.25 5.40
CA LEU A 381 -3.92 10.52 4.90
C LEU A 381 -3.87 11.57 3.76
N PRO A 382 -4.78 11.51 2.78
CA PRO A 382 -5.89 10.55 2.65
C PRO A 382 -5.50 9.24 1.95
N ASP A 383 -4.33 9.15 1.36
CA ASP A 383 -3.90 8.07 0.46
C ASP A 383 -4.03 6.67 1.10
N LYS A 384 -3.52 6.50 2.34
CA LYS A 384 -3.62 5.22 3.05
C LYS A 384 -5.07 4.75 3.27
N ALA A 385 -6.01 5.68 3.49
CA ALA A 385 -7.42 5.36 3.68
C ALA A 385 -8.11 5.05 2.34
N ILE A 386 -7.73 5.75 1.28
CA ILE A 386 -8.19 5.49 -0.09
C ILE A 386 -7.76 4.10 -0.54
N ASP A 387 -6.49 3.74 -0.32
CA ASP A 387 -5.97 2.42 -0.67
C ASP A 387 -6.68 1.28 0.08
N LEU A 388 -7.01 1.49 1.37
CA LEU A 388 -7.80 0.50 2.12
C LEU A 388 -9.20 0.30 1.52
N MET A 389 -9.85 1.40 1.14
CA MET A 389 -11.16 1.36 0.52
C MET A 389 -11.09 0.67 -0.86
N ASP A 390 -10.09 0.99 -1.65
CA ASP A 390 -9.85 0.40 -2.97
C ASP A 390 -9.58 -1.11 -2.88
N GLU A 391 -8.68 -1.53 -1.98
CA GLU A 391 -8.37 -2.95 -1.79
C GLU A 391 -9.56 -3.74 -1.26
N ALA A 392 -10.33 -3.19 -0.31
CA ALA A 392 -11.52 -3.84 0.20
C ALA A 392 -12.61 -4.00 -0.89
N ALA A 393 -12.78 -2.97 -1.72
CA ALA A 393 -13.70 -3.02 -2.85
C ALA A 393 -13.24 -4.02 -3.93
N ALA A 394 -11.95 -4.06 -4.23
CA ALA A 394 -11.35 -5.03 -5.15
C ALA A 394 -11.50 -6.47 -4.65
N LYS A 395 -11.29 -6.70 -3.34
CA LYS A 395 -11.47 -8.00 -2.70
C LYS A 395 -12.92 -8.45 -2.82
N LEU A 396 -13.87 -7.60 -2.45
CA LEU A 396 -15.30 -7.93 -2.52
C LEU A 396 -15.74 -8.23 -3.96
N ARG A 397 -15.25 -7.48 -4.95
CA ARG A 397 -15.46 -7.78 -6.36
C ARG A 397 -14.93 -9.16 -6.74
N MET A 398 -13.72 -9.50 -6.30
CA MET A 398 -13.12 -10.81 -6.57
C MET A 398 -13.93 -11.94 -5.91
N GLU A 399 -14.38 -11.76 -4.66
CA GLU A 399 -15.23 -12.72 -3.97
C GLU A 399 -16.58 -12.93 -4.67
N ARG A 400 -17.18 -11.85 -5.16
CA ARG A 400 -18.43 -11.93 -5.93
C ARG A 400 -18.25 -12.66 -7.27
N ASP A 401 -17.15 -12.40 -7.97
CA ASP A 401 -16.87 -12.98 -9.28
C ASP A 401 -16.32 -14.41 -9.19
N SER A 402 -15.83 -14.82 -8.01
CA SER A 402 -15.34 -16.18 -7.73
C SER A 402 -16.40 -17.06 -7.08
N VAL A 403 -16.11 -18.35 -7.05
CA VAL A 403 -16.92 -19.35 -6.36
C VAL A 403 -16.82 -19.14 -4.85
N PRO A 404 -17.92 -19.13 -4.08
CA PRO A 404 -17.88 -19.02 -2.62
C PRO A 404 -16.98 -20.10 -1.98
N GLU A 405 -16.32 -19.74 -0.87
CA GLU A 405 -15.37 -20.63 -0.18
C GLU A 405 -16.02 -21.96 0.21
N GLU A 406 -17.25 -21.92 0.68
CA GLU A 406 -18.03 -23.11 1.04
C GLU A 406 -18.24 -24.06 -0.14
N LEU A 407 -18.56 -23.49 -1.32
CA LEU A 407 -18.76 -24.30 -2.53
C LEU A 407 -17.42 -24.82 -3.07
N ASP A 408 -16.34 -24.07 -2.95
CA ASP A 408 -14.99 -24.51 -3.32
C ASP A 408 -14.51 -25.65 -2.39
N GLU A 409 -14.79 -25.57 -1.09
CA GLU A 409 -14.45 -26.60 -0.12
C GLU A 409 -15.22 -27.91 -0.40
N ILE A 410 -16.52 -27.82 -0.66
CA ILE A 410 -17.33 -28.98 -1.05
C ILE A 410 -16.79 -29.62 -2.34
N THR A 411 -16.45 -28.78 -3.32
CA THR A 411 -15.92 -29.26 -4.61
C THR A 411 -14.57 -29.94 -4.45
N ARG A 412 -13.66 -29.39 -3.64
CA ARG A 412 -12.35 -30.01 -3.33
C ARG A 412 -12.50 -31.34 -2.60
N ARG A 413 -13.42 -31.41 -1.62
CA ARG A 413 -13.68 -32.62 -0.87
C ARG A 413 -14.28 -33.69 -1.76
N LEU A 414 -15.20 -33.33 -2.65
CA LEU A 414 -15.76 -34.21 -3.65
C LEU A 414 -14.69 -34.79 -4.57
N MET A 415 -13.80 -33.97 -5.08
CA MET A 415 -12.66 -34.38 -5.91
C MET A 415 -11.73 -35.34 -5.15
N GLN A 416 -11.46 -35.08 -3.86
CA GLN A 416 -10.65 -35.96 -3.01
C GLN A 416 -11.28 -37.34 -2.85
N LEU A 417 -12.59 -37.40 -2.57
CA LEU A 417 -13.31 -38.68 -2.43
C LEU A 417 -13.41 -39.45 -3.76
N GLU A 418 -13.53 -38.73 -4.88
CA GLU A 418 -13.52 -39.35 -6.21
C GLU A 418 -12.16 -40.00 -6.53
N ILE A 419 -11.05 -39.31 -6.15
CA ILE A 419 -9.68 -39.86 -6.29
C ILE A 419 -9.53 -41.11 -5.39
N GLU A 420 -9.99 -41.03 -4.13
CA GLU A 420 -9.96 -42.15 -3.19
C GLU A 420 -10.77 -43.33 -3.70
N ARG A 421 -11.95 -43.06 -4.26
CA ARG A 421 -12.80 -44.10 -4.87
C ARG A 421 -12.09 -44.85 -6.02
N GLU A 422 -11.41 -44.08 -6.91
CA GLU A 422 -10.65 -44.70 -8.02
C GLU A 422 -9.44 -45.51 -7.53
N ALA A 423 -8.84 -45.14 -6.40
CA ALA A 423 -7.75 -45.87 -5.79
C ALA A 423 -8.29 -47.22 -5.19
N ILE A 424 -9.36 -47.16 -4.42
CA ILE A 424 -9.96 -48.33 -3.76
C ILE A 424 -10.60 -49.31 -4.75
N LYS A 425 -11.10 -48.83 -5.88
CA LYS A 425 -11.60 -49.65 -6.96
C LYS A 425 -10.54 -50.66 -7.47
N ARG A 426 -9.28 -50.36 -7.36
CA ARG A 426 -8.17 -51.26 -7.70
C ARG A 426 -7.89 -52.30 -6.62
N GLU A 427 -8.33 -52.05 -5.39
CA GLU A 427 -8.13 -52.94 -4.24
C GLU A 427 -9.28 -53.90 -4.00
N ASN A 428 -10.44 -53.76 -4.72
CA ASN A 428 -11.65 -54.57 -4.64
C ASN A 428 -12.29 -54.63 -3.24
N ASP A 429 -12.29 -53.53 -2.48
CA ASP A 429 -12.96 -53.41 -1.18
C ASP A 429 -14.41 -52.89 -1.37
N GLU A 430 -15.34 -53.84 -1.60
CA GLU A 430 -16.75 -53.52 -1.85
C GLU A 430 -17.45 -52.71 -0.74
N PRO A 431 -17.26 -53.02 0.58
CA PRO A 431 -17.88 -52.24 1.65
C PRO A 431 -17.46 -50.79 1.69
N LYS A 432 -16.16 -50.52 1.47
CA LYS A 432 -15.62 -49.17 1.43
C LYS A 432 -16.06 -48.38 0.20
N MET A 433 -16.17 -49.07 -0.94
CA MET A 433 -16.70 -48.46 -2.18
C MET A 433 -18.14 -48.01 -2.00
N ALA A 434 -19.02 -48.86 -1.38
CA ALA A 434 -20.41 -48.51 -1.15
C ALA A 434 -20.57 -47.30 -0.23
N GLN A 435 -19.70 -47.15 0.79
CA GLN A 435 -19.71 -45.99 1.67
C GLN A 435 -19.26 -44.73 0.94
N LEU A 436 -18.17 -44.82 0.16
CA LEU A 436 -17.67 -43.68 -0.63
C LEU A 436 -18.68 -43.23 -1.69
N ASP A 437 -19.33 -44.16 -2.38
CA ASP A 437 -20.35 -43.82 -3.36
C ASP A 437 -21.54 -43.08 -2.72
N LYS A 438 -21.90 -43.42 -1.48
CA LYS A 438 -22.93 -42.71 -0.72
C LYS A 438 -22.47 -41.30 -0.34
N ASP A 439 -21.29 -41.17 0.21
CA ASP A 439 -20.72 -39.87 0.64
C ASP A 439 -20.54 -38.92 -0.56
N ILE A 440 -20.08 -39.45 -1.72
CA ILE A 440 -19.98 -38.71 -2.98
C ILE A 440 -21.35 -38.26 -3.48
N ALA A 441 -22.38 -39.14 -3.38
CA ALA A 441 -23.73 -38.80 -3.82
C ALA A 441 -24.34 -37.68 -2.96
N GLU A 442 -24.19 -37.76 -1.63
CA GLU A 442 -24.65 -36.73 -0.69
C GLU A 442 -23.94 -35.38 -0.94
N LEU A 443 -22.61 -35.39 -1.10
CA LEU A 443 -21.83 -34.17 -1.39
C LEU A 443 -22.14 -33.54 -2.76
N ARG A 444 -22.42 -34.40 -3.79
CA ARG A 444 -22.86 -33.92 -5.10
C ARG A 444 -24.22 -33.23 -5.07
N GLU A 445 -25.14 -33.75 -4.25
CA GLU A 445 -26.44 -33.12 -4.08
C GLU A 445 -26.31 -31.78 -3.37
N GLN A 446 -25.48 -31.71 -2.33
CA GLN A 446 -25.15 -30.47 -1.65
C GLN A 446 -24.49 -29.47 -2.61
N GLU A 447 -23.46 -29.88 -3.36
CA GLU A 447 -22.78 -29.02 -4.36
C GLU A 447 -23.78 -28.46 -5.36
N LYS A 448 -24.66 -29.26 -5.92
CA LYS A 448 -25.68 -28.79 -6.86
C LYS A 448 -26.66 -27.79 -6.25
N ALA A 449 -27.10 -28.04 -5.01
CA ALA A 449 -27.99 -27.12 -4.31
C ALA A 449 -27.32 -25.77 -4.02
N PHE A 450 -26.09 -25.80 -3.54
CA PHE A 450 -25.31 -24.58 -3.29
C PHE A 450 -24.98 -23.81 -4.57
N ARG A 451 -24.58 -24.52 -5.61
CA ARG A 451 -24.29 -23.92 -6.93
C ARG A 451 -25.53 -23.28 -7.54
N ALA A 452 -26.69 -23.91 -7.50
CA ALA A 452 -27.93 -23.36 -8.00
C ALA A 452 -28.36 -22.10 -7.23
N LYS A 453 -28.19 -22.08 -5.90
CA LYS A 453 -28.47 -20.93 -5.07
C LYS A 453 -27.53 -19.76 -5.42
N TRP A 454 -26.21 -20.02 -5.50
CA TRP A 454 -25.21 -19.04 -5.86
C TRP A 454 -25.41 -18.46 -7.25
N GLU A 455 -25.67 -19.30 -8.26
CA GLU A 455 -25.95 -18.83 -9.63
C GLU A 455 -27.19 -17.93 -9.67
N SER A 456 -28.24 -18.27 -8.95
CA SER A 456 -29.47 -17.46 -8.85
C SER A 456 -29.20 -16.09 -8.19
N GLU A 457 -28.49 -16.07 -7.06
CA GLU A 457 -28.10 -14.81 -6.40
C GLU A 457 -27.19 -13.95 -7.31
N ARG A 458 -26.22 -14.57 -7.98
CA ARG A 458 -25.30 -13.92 -8.90
C ARG A 458 -26.02 -13.29 -10.11
N GLU A 459 -27.02 -13.96 -10.66
CA GLU A 459 -27.84 -13.40 -11.75
C GLU A 459 -28.59 -12.14 -11.32
N LEU A 460 -29.19 -12.16 -10.11
CA LEU A 460 -29.89 -10.99 -9.57
C LEU A 460 -28.94 -9.82 -9.34
N VAL A 461 -27.77 -10.08 -8.77
CA VAL A 461 -26.72 -9.08 -8.54
C VAL A 461 -26.22 -8.49 -9.88
N ASN A 462 -25.99 -9.33 -10.88
CA ASN A 462 -25.58 -8.87 -12.20
C ASN A 462 -26.61 -7.97 -12.88
N LYS A 463 -27.90 -8.25 -12.72
CA LYS A 463 -28.99 -7.39 -13.21
C LYS A 463 -28.96 -6.03 -12.53
N ILE A 464 -28.86 -5.98 -11.20
CA ILE A 464 -28.71 -4.70 -10.47
C ILE A 464 -27.54 -3.89 -11.00
N GLN A 465 -26.41 -4.55 -11.30
CA GLN A 465 -25.23 -3.88 -11.84
C GLN A 465 -25.44 -3.33 -13.25
N GLN A 466 -26.10 -4.10 -14.11
CA GLN A 466 -26.44 -3.65 -15.46
C GLN A 466 -27.35 -2.41 -15.43
N ASP A 467 -28.36 -2.42 -14.56
CA ASP A 467 -29.28 -1.31 -14.41
C ASP A 467 -28.57 -0.05 -13.85
N LYS A 468 -27.64 -0.21 -12.91
CA LYS A 468 -26.81 0.92 -12.42
C LYS A 468 -25.93 1.51 -13.50
N LEU A 469 -25.29 0.70 -14.33
CA LEU A 469 -24.47 1.17 -15.46
C LEU A 469 -25.33 1.92 -16.50
N GLU A 470 -26.56 1.47 -16.73
CA GLU A 470 -27.47 2.15 -17.65
C GLU A 470 -27.95 3.48 -17.06
N ILE A 471 -28.18 3.56 -15.74
CA ILE A 471 -28.48 4.81 -15.02
C ILE A 471 -27.32 5.81 -15.18
N GLU A 472 -26.10 5.40 -15.01
CA GLU A 472 -24.92 6.26 -15.17
C GLU A 472 -24.81 6.78 -16.62
N ARG A 473 -24.95 5.89 -17.59
CA ARG A 473 -24.96 6.24 -19.01
C ARG A 473 -26.05 7.28 -19.33
N LEU A 474 -27.25 7.07 -18.79
CA LEU A 474 -28.39 7.98 -18.98
C LEU A 474 -28.18 9.33 -18.29
N ASN A 475 -27.55 9.36 -17.12
CA ASN A 475 -27.19 10.61 -16.44
C ASN A 475 -26.20 11.42 -17.27
N HIS A 476 -25.14 10.80 -17.79
CA HIS A 476 -24.22 11.48 -18.71
C HIS A 476 -24.89 11.98 -19.99
N GLU A 477 -25.83 11.22 -20.54
CA GLU A 477 -26.61 11.62 -21.69
C GLU A 477 -27.54 12.83 -21.35
N ALA A 478 -28.14 12.81 -20.16
CA ALA A 478 -28.99 13.93 -19.69
C ALA A 478 -28.16 15.21 -19.48
N ASP A 479 -26.99 15.13 -18.87
CA ASP A 479 -26.09 16.27 -18.67
C ASP A 479 -25.58 16.85 -19.99
N ARG A 480 -25.31 15.97 -20.96
CA ARG A 480 -24.96 16.41 -22.33
C ARG A 480 -26.11 17.10 -23.02
N ALA A 481 -27.31 16.51 -22.97
CA ALA A 481 -28.51 17.10 -23.53
C ALA A 481 -28.89 18.45 -22.87
N GLU A 482 -28.64 18.59 -21.56
CA GLU A 482 -28.84 19.84 -20.83
C GLU A 482 -27.89 20.95 -21.32
N ARG A 483 -26.63 20.63 -21.57
CA ARG A 483 -25.63 21.55 -22.16
C ARG A 483 -25.96 21.94 -23.59
N GLU A 484 -26.59 21.05 -24.34
CA GLU A 484 -27.05 21.28 -25.72
C GLU A 484 -28.43 22.00 -25.77
N GLY A 485 -29.08 22.26 -24.61
CA GLY A 485 -30.37 22.93 -24.50
C GLY A 485 -31.60 22.08 -24.88
N ASN A 486 -31.43 20.75 -24.95
CA ASN A 486 -32.49 19.82 -25.28
C ASN A 486 -33.23 19.33 -24.02
N TYR A 487 -34.07 20.20 -23.47
CA TYR A 487 -34.81 19.95 -22.23
C TYR A 487 -35.88 18.84 -22.35
N GLU A 488 -36.37 18.55 -23.54
CA GLU A 488 -37.35 17.47 -23.80
C GLU A 488 -36.68 16.11 -23.54
N ARG A 489 -35.46 15.94 -24.06
CA ARG A 489 -34.66 14.70 -23.83
C ARG A 489 -34.23 14.54 -22.37
N VAL A 490 -33.90 15.64 -21.71
CA VAL A 490 -33.57 15.63 -20.26
C VAL A 490 -34.77 15.17 -19.45
N ALA A 491 -35.98 15.67 -19.75
CA ALA A 491 -37.19 15.29 -19.06
C ALA A 491 -37.55 13.80 -19.28
N GLU A 492 -37.43 13.30 -20.51
CA GLU A 492 -37.64 11.89 -20.84
C GLU A 492 -36.71 10.98 -20.04
N ILE A 493 -35.45 11.33 -19.96
CA ILE A 493 -34.43 10.53 -19.21
C ILE A 493 -34.71 10.61 -17.72
N ARG A 494 -34.76 11.81 -17.12
CA ARG A 494 -34.86 12.00 -15.67
C ARG A 494 -36.16 11.53 -15.05
N TYR A 495 -37.31 11.77 -15.73
CA TYR A 495 -38.64 11.44 -15.20
C TYR A 495 -39.21 10.13 -15.74
N GLY A 496 -38.69 9.60 -16.84
CA GLY A 496 -39.09 8.32 -17.44
C GLY A 496 -38.13 7.22 -17.11
N LYS A 497 -37.04 7.10 -17.88
CA LYS A 497 -36.12 5.95 -17.87
C LYS A 497 -35.39 5.72 -16.56
N LEU A 498 -34.89 6.77 -15.91
CA LEU A 498 -34.21 6.63 -14.63
C LEU A 498 -35.14 6.09 -13.54
N LYS A 499 -36.41 6.55 -13.53
CA LYS A 499 -37.39 6.10 -12.57
C LYS A 499 -37.83 4.65 -12.79
N GLU A 500 -37.88 4.18 -14.03
CA GLU A 500 -38.15 2.77 -14.35
C GLU A 500 -37.00 1.88 -13.84
N LEU A 501 -35.77 2.25 -14.16
CA LEU A 501 -34.58 1.49 -13.69
C LEU A 501 -34.44 1.47 -12.15
N ASP A 502 -34.75 2.58 -11.48
CA ASP A 502 -34.76 2.61 -10.01
C ASP A 502 -35.83 1.68 -9.42
N ASN A 503 -37.00 1.60 -10.00
CA ASN A 503 -38.06 0.68 -9.59
C ASN A 503 -37.66 -0.79 -9.83
N ASP A 504 -37.02 -1.07 -10.98
CA ASP A 504 -36.50 -2.41 -11.29
C ASP A 504 -35.42 -2.85 -10.29
N ILE A 505 -34.48 -1.97 -9.97
CA ILE A 505 -33.45 -2.22 -8.93
C ILE A 505 -34.11 -2.51 -7.58
N GLN A 506 -35.12 -1.76 -7.18
CA GLN A 506 -35.85 -1.99 -5.92
C GLN A 506 -36.55 -3.35 -5.91
N SER A 507 -37.18 -3.73 -7.01
CA SER A 507 -37.85 -5.03 -7.17
C SER A 507 -36.85 -6.18 -7.09
N ILE A 508 -35.71 -6.08 -7.79
CA ILE A 508 -34.65 -7.10 -7.77
C ILE A 508 -34.03 -7.21 -6.39
N LYS A 509 -33.83 -6.10 -5.67
CA LYS A 509 -33.33 -6.11 -4.29
C LYS A 509 -34.28 -6.84 -3.33
N MET A 510 -35.58 -6.68 -3.48
CA MET A 510 -36.55 -7.44 -2.67
C MET A 510 -36.51 -8.93 -3.01
N GLN A 511 -36.32 -9.29 -4.27
CA GLN A 511 -36.15 -10.69 -4.67
C GLN A 511 -34.87 -11.30 -4.11
N LEU A 512 -33.75 -10.55 -4.13
CA LEU A 512 -32.48 -10.97 -3.56
C LEU A 512 -32.59 -11.19 -2.05
N GLN A 513 -33.19 -10.26 -1.31
CA GLN A 513 -33.44 -10.42 0.12
C GLN A 513 -34.31 -11.65 0.44
N ALA A 514 -35.31 -11.92 -0.36
CA ALA A 514 -36.17 -13.11 -0.19
C ALA A 514 -35.39 -14.42 -0.48
N ALA A 515 -34.49 -14.42 -1.46
CA ALA A 515 -33.65 -15.56 -1.80
C ALA A 515 -32.56 -15.83 -0.76
N GLN A 516 -32.03 -14.79 -0.12
CA GLN A 516 -30.95 -14.90 0.85
C GLN A 516 -31.38 -15.42 2.23
N GLY A 517 -32.65 -15.20 2.63
CA GLY A 517 -33.22 -15.76 3.86
C GLY A 517 -32.45 -15.49 5.16
N GLY A 518 -31.55 -14.51 5.17
CA GLY A 518 -30.73 -14.07 6.31
C GLY A 518 -29.22 -14.25 6.15
N GLU A 519 -28.73 -15.22 5.38
CA GLU A 519 -27.32 -15.40 5.05
C GLU A 519 -27.15 -15.48 3.52
N GLY A 520 -26.77 -14.34 2.90
CA GLY A 520 -26.49 -14.27 1.47
C GLY A 520 -25.10 -14.81 1.13
N MET A 521 -25.00 -15.59 0.06
CA MET A 521 -23.71 -16.07 -0.47
C MET A 521 -22.96 -14.99 -1.25
N VAL A 522 -23.67 -13.99 -1.78
CA VAL A 522 -23.09 -12.89 -2.56
C VAL A 522 -23.30 -11.58 -1.81
N ARG A 523 -22.20 -10.98 -1.35
CA ARG A 523 -22.20 -9.67 -0.70
C ARG A 523 -21.98 -8.57 -1.75
N GLU A 524 -22.71 -7.47 -1.61
CA GLU A 524 -22.60 -6.31 -2.53
C GLU A 524 -21.98 -5.08 -1.90
N GLU A 525 -21.84 -5.05 -0.59
CA GLU A 525 -21.48 -3.85 0.15
C GLU A 525 -20.17 -4.06 0.91
N VAL A 526 -19.25 -3.13 0.78
CA VAL A 526 -18.04 -3.05 1.60
C VAL A 526 -18.41 -2.46 2.95
N THR A 527 -18.10 -3.17 4.00
CA THR A 527 -18.39 -2.82 5.39
C THR A 527 -17.13 -2.38 6.15
N ALA A 528 -17.31 -1.88 7.37
CA ALA A 528 -16.21 -1.59 8.27
C ALA A 528 -15.35 -2.84 8.58
N ASP A 529 -15.98 -4.03 8.62
CA ASP A 529 -15.28 -5.30 8.87
C ASP A 529 -14.35 -5.68 7.70
N ASP A 530 -14.75 -5.43 6.46
CA ASP A 530 -13.91 -5.66 5.29
C ASP A 530 -12.67 -4.76 5.31
N ILE A 531 -12.83 -3.50 5.68
CA ILE A 531 -11.71 -2.57 5.91
C ILE A 531 -10.80 -3.08 7.02
N ALA A 532 -11.37 -3.50 8.14
CA ALA A 532 -10.61 -4.04 9.26
C ALA A 532 -9.81 -5.29 8.88
N GLU A 533 -10.35 -6.13 7.99
CA GLU A 533 -9.64 -7.30 7.47
C GLU A 533 -8.43 -6.91 6.60
N VAL A 534 -8.59 -5.90 5.74
CA VAL A 534 -7.47 -5.38 4.93
C VAL A 534 -6.39 -4.79 5.84
N VAL A 535 -6.77 -3.99 6.83
CA VAL A 535 -5.83 -3.45 7.83
C VAL A 535 -5.12 -4.58 8.57
N SER A 536 -5.84 -5.64 8.95
CA SER A 536 -5.26 -6.82 9.60
C SER A 536 -4.21 -7.51 8.73
N ARG A 537 -4.46 -7.58 7.43
CA ARG A 537 -3.53 -8.17 6.45
C ARG A 537 -2.28 -7.32 6.28
N TRP A 538 -2.41 -6.01 6.23
CA TRP A 538 -1.27 -5.09 6.05
C TRP A 538 -0.38 -5.00 7.28
N THR A 539 -1.01 -4.95 8.45
CA THR A 539 -0.31 -4.70 9.72
C THR A 539 0.06 -5.99 10.47
N GLY A 540 -0.57 -7.12 10.13
CA GLY A 540 -0.48 -8.36 10.89
C GLY A 540 -1.27 -8.31 12.22
N ILE A 541 -2.07 -7.27 12.45
CA ILE A 541 -2.85 -7.08 13.67
C ILE A 541 -4.27 -7.61 13.43
N PRO A 542 -4.83 -8.49 14.26
CA PRO A 542 -6.17 -9.04 14.06
C PRO A 542 -7.28 -8.04 14.41
N VAL A 543 -7.39 -6.98 13.62
CA VAL A 543 -8.30 -5.83 13.86
C VAL A 543 -9.76 -6.23 13.86
N THR A 544 -10.17 -7.19 13.01
CA THR A 544 -11.54 -7.71 12.93
C THR A 544 -12.04 -8.29 14.24
N ARG A 545 -11.19 -8.98 14.99
CA ARG A 545 -11.53 -9.50 16.31
C ARG A 545 -11.55 -8.41 17.38
N MET A 546 -10.93 -7.27 17.13
CA MET A 546 -10.85 -6.16 18.10
C MET A 546 -12.10 -5.27 18.08
N LEU A 547 -12.81 -5.13 16.95
CA LEU A 547 -13.96 -4.21 16.82
C LEU A 547 -15.23 -4.72 17.54
N GLN A 548 -15.55 -5.99 17.47
CA GLN A 548 -16.77 -6.54 18.05
C GLN A 548 -16.65 -7.00 19.51
N SER A 549 -15.45 -7.42 19.92
CA SER A 549 -15.23 -8.00 21.25
C SER A 549 -14.41 -7.13 22.21
N GLU A 550 -13.92 -5.96 21.79
CA GLU A 550 -13.02 -5.15 22.65
C GLU A 550 -13.69 -4.72 23.95
N ARG A 551 -14.95 -4.30 23.92
CA ARG A 551 -15.66 -3.89 25.14
C ARG A 551 -15.86 -5.07 26.10
N GLU A 552 -16.33 -6.21 25.61
CA GLU A 552 -16.55 -7.40 26.43
C GLU A 552 -15.23 -7.97 26.93
N LYS A 553 -14.23 -8.08 26.06
CA LYS A 553 -12.89 -8.53 26.45
C LYS A 553 -12.28 -7.64 27.53
N LEU A 554 -12.34 -6.33 27.40
CA LEU A 554 -11.77 -5.41 28.37
C LEU A 554 -12.51 -5.47 29.72
N LEU A 555 -13.80 -5.80 29.73
CA LEU A 555 -14.55 -6.00 30.97
C LEU A 555 -14.13 -7.29 31.68
N HIS A 556 -13.77 -8.35 30.95
CA HIS A 556 -13.33 -9.65 31.48
C HIS A 556 -11.81 -9.85 31.48
N LEU A 557 -11.05 -8.78 31.27
CA LEU A 557 -9.59 -8.85 31.19
C LEU A 557 -8.94 -9.50 32.41
N GLU A 558 -9.42 -9.20 33.61
CA GLU A 558 -8.89 -9.76 34.86
C GLU A 558 -9.08 -11.29 34.93
N GLU A 559 -10.26 -11.80 34.58
CA GLU A 559 -10.58 -13.22 34.58
C GLU A 559 -9.67 -13.99 33.60
N GLU A 560 -9.44 -13.41 32.44
CA GLU A 560 -8.59 -14.02 31.42
C GLU A 560 -7.11 -14.02 31.82
N LEU A 561 -6.62 -12.93 32.44
CA LEU A 561 -5.26 -12.89 32.93
C LEU A 561 -5.03 -13.88 34.07
N HIS A 562 -6.03 -14.10 34.93
CA HIS A 562 -5.98 -15.12 36.01
C HIS A 562 -5.90 -16.56 35.47
N ARG A 563 -6.32 -16.84 34.23
CA ARG A 563 -6.15 -18.17 33.63
C ARG A 563 -4.67 -18.56 33.43
N ARG A 564 -3.78 -17.57 33.31
CA ARG A 564 -2.35 -17.78 33.08
C ARG A 564 -1.48 -17.35 34.26
N VAL A 565 -1.90 -16.33 35.00
CA VAL A 565 -1.14 -15.76 36.12
C VAL A 565 -1.88 -16.08 37.43
N ILE A 566 -1.21 -16.86 38.25
CA ILE A 566 -1.76 -17.28 39.55
C ILE A 566 -1.44 -16.23 40.59
N ALA A 567 -2.41 -15.95 41.44
CA ALA A 567 -2.37 -14.86 42.44
C ALA A 567 -2.13 -13.49 41.76
N GLN A 568 -1.54 -12.52 42.50
CA GLN A 568 -1.19 -11.19 41.99
C GLN A 568 -2.41 -10.33 41.61
N GLU A 569 -3.51 -10.43 42.40
CA GLU A 569 -4.78 -9.76 42.13
C GLU A 569 -4.61 -8.25 41.97
N GLU A 570 -3.75 -7.64 42.78
CA GLU A 570 -3.49 -6.20 42.73
C GLU A 570 -2.77 -5.83 41.39
N ALA A 571 -1.83 -6.63 40.98
CA ALA A 571 -1.11 -6.43 39.71
C ALA A 571 -2.04 -6.55 38.53
N ILE A 572 -2.87 -7.57 38.50
CA ILE A 572 -3.84 -7.81 37.44
C ILE A 572 -4.90 -6.71 37.39
N ALA A 573 -5.44 -6.28 38.53
CA ALA A 573 -6.42 -5.20 38.61
C ALA A 573 -5.82 -3.88 38.10
N ALA A 574 -4.64 -3.49 38.59
CA ALA A 574 -3.98 -2.23 38.23
C ALA A 574 -3.67 -2.18 36.69
N VAL A 575 -3.17 -3.29 36.14
CA VAL A 575 -2.90 -3.40 34.70
C VAL A 575 -4.20 -3.32 33.89
N SER A 576 -5.25 -4.02 34.32
CA SER A 576 -6.56 -4.02 33.65
C SER A 576 -7.19 -2.64 33.63
N ASP A 577 -7.14 -1.92 34.76
CA ASP A 577 -7.70 -0.57 34.88
C ASP A 577 -6.92 0.45 34.04
N ALA A 578 -5.61 0.37 33.98
CA ALA A 578 -4.81 1.24 33.13
C ALA A 578 -5.10 1.03 31.65
N VAL A 579 -5.22 -0.23 31.21
CA VAL A 579 -5.61 -0.56 29.85
C VAL A 579 -7.02 -0.08 29.53
N ARG A 580 -7.97 -0.26 30.45
CA ARG A 580 -9.36 0.24 30.30
C ARG A 580 -9.40 1.76 30.18
N ARG A 581 -8.67 2.51 31.02
CA ARG A 581 -8.59 4.00 30.96
C ARG A 581 -8.09 4.46 29.58
N SER A 582 -7.01 3.86 29.10
CA SER A 582 -6.45 4.21 27.80
C SER A 582 -7.42 3.94 26.66
N ARG A 583 -8.09 2.78 26.69
CA ARG A 583 -9.05 2.37 25.63
C ARG A 583 -10.37 3.16 25.68
N ALA A 584 -10.75 3.67 26.83
CA ALA A 584 -11.89 4.59 27.00
C ALA A 584 -11.58 6.03 26.55
N GLY A 585 -10.35 6.31 26.09
CA GLY A 585 -9.96 7.67 25.69
C GLY A 585 -9.77 8.65 26.85
N LEU A 586 -9.62 8.14 28.08
CA LEU A 586 -9.46 8.95 29.27
C LEU A 586 -7.98 9.24 29.63
N GLN A 587 -7.07 8.96 28.69
CA GLN A 587 -5.63 9.19 28.83
C GLN A 587 -5.14 10.11 27.70
N ASP A 588 -3.99 10.76 27.91
CA ASP A 588 -3.36 11.60 26.87
C ASP A 588 -3.05 10.75 25.61
N PRO A 589 -3.62 11.08 24.44
CA PRO A 589 -3.44 10.31 23.20
C PRO A 589 -1.99 10.35 22.67
N LYS A 590 -1.14 11.20 23.24
CA LYS A 590 0.29 11.26 22.87
C LYS A 590 1.13 10.19 23.56
N ARG A 591 0.67 9.61 24.66
CA ARG A 591 1.42 8.63 25.47
C ARG A 591 1.18 7.19 24.99
N PRO A 592 2.06 6.21 25.37
CA PRO A 592 1.77 4.79 25.23
C PRO A 592 0.45 4.38 25.90
N ILE A 593 -0.13 3.22 25.51
CA ILE A 593 -1.35 2.68 26.10
C ILE A 593 -1.27 2.61 27.62
N ALA A 594 -0.14 2.11 28.14
CA ALA A 594 0.16 2.07 29.57
C ALA A 594 1.67 1.88 29.80
N SER A 595 2.13 2.26 30.98
CA SER A 595 3.52 2.10 31.40
C SER A 595 3.58 1.60 32.83
N PHE A 596 4.31 0.50 33.07
CA PHE A 596 4.36 -0.17 34.36
C PHE A 596 5.79 -0.45 34.83
N ILE A 597 6.01 -0.40 36.13
CA ILE A 597 7.18 -1.01 36.79
C ILE A 597 6.71 -2.15 37.67
N PHE A 598 7.18 -3.38 37.38
CA PHE A 598 6.92 -4.57 38.17
C PHE A 598 8.07 -4.86 39.12
N LEU A 599 7.82 -4.75 40.40
CA LEU A 599 8.78 -5.01 41.50
C LEU A 599 8.52 -6.39 42.11
N GLY A 600 9.51 -7.08 42.52
CA GLY A 600 9.35 -8.35 43.24
C GLY A 600 10.44 -9.38 42.93
N THR A 601 10.39 -10.51 43.65
CA THR A 601 11.34 -11.61 43.50
C THR A 601 11.25 -12.26 42.14
N THR A 602 12.25 -13.07 41.81
CA THR A 602 12.24 -13.84 40.54
C THR A 602 11.19 -14.96 40.63
N GLY A 603 10.54 -15.28 39.53
CA GLY A 603 9.60 -16.40 39.43
C GLY A 603 8.20 -16.18 40.02
N VAL A 604 7.79 -14.93 40.28
CA VAL A 604 6.46 -14.58 40.81
C VAL A 604 5.43 -14.25 39.73
N GLY A 605 5.79 -14.34 38.44
CA GLY A 605 4.85 -14.15 37.33
C GLY A 605 4.98 -12.82 36.58
N LYS A 606 5.98 -11.95 36.86
CA LYS A 606 6.15 -10.64 36.16
C LYS A 606 6.18 -10.77 34.62
N THR A 607 7.04 -11.62 34.11
CA THR A 607 7.18 -11.87 32.67
C THR A 607 5.97 -12.60 32.08
N GLU A 608 5.34 -13.49 32.87
CA GLU A 608 4.16 -14.22 32.44
C GLU A 608 2.94 -13.32 32.28
N LEU A 609 2.79 -12.31 33.17
CA LEU A 609 1.74 -11.29 33.03
C LEU A 609 1.93 -10.48 31.73
N ALA A 610 3.17 -10.10 31.38
CA ALA A 610 3.47 -9.42 30.14
C ALA A 610 3.12 -10.28 28.91
N LYS A 611 3.40 -11.57 28.94
CA LYS A 611 3.03 -12.53 27.91
C LYS A 611 1.51 -12.71 27.81
N ALA A 612 0.84 -12.86 28.94
CA ALA A 612 -0.62 -13.00 28.99
C ALA A 612 -1.32 -11.75 28.41
N LEU A 613 -0.79 -10.56 28.71
CA LEU A 613 -1.28 -9.30 28.12
C LEU A 613 -1.08 -9.28 26.60
N ALA A 614 0.09 -9.68 26.11
CA ALA A 614 0.36 -9.72 24.68
C ALA A 614 -0.59 -10.69 23.95
N GLU A 615 -0.76 -11.90 24.49
CA GLU A 615 -1.68 -12.90 23.93
C GLU A 615 -3.13 -12.40 23.94
N TYR A 616 -3.57 -11.82 25.04
CA TYR A 616 -4.97 -11.43 25.17
C TYR A 616 -5.33 -10.19 24.37
N LEU A 617 -4.49 -9.15 24.43
CA LEU A 617 -4.75 -7.87 23.75
C LEU A 617 -4.41 -7.91 22.27
N PHE A 618 -3.40 -8.69 21.88
CA PHE A 618 -2.88 -8.72 20.51
C PHE A 618 -3.02 -10.12 19.85
N ASN A 619 -3.70 -11.06 20.53
CA ASN A 619 -3.96 -12.45 20.10
C ASN A 619 -2.72 -13.30 19.76
N ASP A 620 -1.54 -12.85 20.14
CA ASP A 620 -0.30 -13.57 19.89
C ASP A 620 0.75 -13.22 20.96
N GLU A 621 1.25 -14.23 21.66
CA GLU A 621 2.34 -14.09 22.64
C GLU A 621 3.62 -13.52 21.99
N SER A 622 3.83 -13.75 20.70
CA SER A 622 4.97 -13.21 19.94
C SER A 622 4.91 -11.68 19.76
N MET A 623 3.77 -11.03 20.02
CA MET A 623 3.62 -9.58 20.07
C MET A 623 4.24 -8.95 21.32
N MET A 624 5.15 -9.65 21.97
CA MET A 624 5.99 -9.13 23.05
C MET A 624 7.43 -9.02 22.57
N THR A 625 8.00 -7.81 22.71
CA THR A 625 9.43 -7.56 22.53
C THR A 625 10.10 -7.50 23.89
N ARG A 626 11.01 -8.44 24.17
CA ARG A 626 11.78 -8.47 25.41
C ARG A 626 13.19 -7.94 25.18
N ILE A 627 13.59 -6.98 26.00
CA ILE A 627 14.94 -6.39 26.00
C ILE A 627 15.52 -6.52 27.41
N ASP A 628 16.63 -7.26 27.53
CA ASP A 628 17.32 -7.45 28.79
C ASP A 628 18.29 -6.29 29.04
N MET A 629 18.04 -5.51 30.07
CA MET A 629 18.84 -4.33 30.38
C MET A 629 20.23 -4.66 30.92
N SER A 630 20.50 -5.91 31.29
CA SER A 630 21.86 -6.35 31.65
C SER A 630 22.86 -6.27 30.47
N GLU A 631 22.32 -6.27 29.22
CA GLU A 631 23.13 -6.08 28.00
C GLU A 631 23.41 -4.58 27.68
N TYR A 632 22.76 -3.66 28.38
CA TYR A 632 22.79 -2.21 28.14
C TYR A 632 23.35 -1.40 29.32
N GLN A 633 24.32 -1.98 30.02
CA GLN A 633 24.99 -1.31 31.15
C GLN A 633 26.04 -0.29 30.70
N GLU A 634 26.58 -0.43 29.49
CA GLU A 634 27.62 0.43 28.97
C GLU A 634 27.02 1.45 27.97
N LYS A 635 27.58 2.66 27.91
CA LYS A 635 27.15 3.74 27.03
C LYS A 635 27.11 3.33 25.55
N PHE A 636 28.07 2.55 25.08
CA PHE A 636 28.07 2.08 23.68
C PHE A 636 26.94 1.11 23.37
N SER A 637 26.49 0.34 24.35
CA SER A 637 25.37 -0.58 24.16
C SER A 637 24.05 0.16 23.97
N VAL A 638 23.89 1.34 24.55
CA VAL A 638 22.66 2.16 24.43
C VAL A 638 22.35 2.54 22.97
N SER A 639 23.39 2.80 22.17
CA SER A 639 23.23 3.11 20.74
C SER A 639 22.60 1.95 19.94
N ARG A 640 22.68 0.71 20.42
CA ARG A 640 22.01 -0.43 19.76
C ARG A 640 20.49 -0.35 19.87
N LEU A 641 19.93 0.39 20.84
CA LEU A 641 18.48 0.56 20.99
C LEU A 641 17.89 1.43 19.88
N ILE A 642 18.60 2.50 19.52
CA ILE A 642 18.15 3.53 18.56
C ILE A 642 18.90 3.52 17.22
N GLY A 643 19.93 2.67 17.10
CA GLY A 643 20.85 2.60 15.95
C GLY A 643 22.18 3.29 16.19
N ALA A 644 23.22 2.86 15.49
CA ALA A 644 24.56 3.44 15.57
C ALA A 644 24.61 4.81 14.85
N PRO A 645 25.42 5.77 15.33
CA PRO A 645 25.63 7.04 14.63
C PRO A 645 26.28 6.85 13.25
N PRO A 646 26.12 7.80 12.32
CA PRO A 646 26.78 7.76 11.02
C PRO A 646 28.30 7.56 11.14
N GLY A 647 28.84 6.60 10.38
CA GLY A 647 30.27 6.28 10.37
C GLY A 647 30.70 5.19 11.37
N TYR A 648 29.80 4.66 12.18
CA TYR A 648 30.09 3.53 13.07
C TYR A 648 29.60 2.20 12.48
N VAL A 649 30.25 1.09 12.85
CA VAL A 649 29.85 -0.27 12.47
C VAL A 649 28.42 -0.53 12.98
N GLY A 650 27.53 -1.04 12.10
CA GLY A 650 26.12 -1.31 12.44
C GLY A 650 25.17 -0.15 12.13
N TYR A 651 25.61 0.94 11.50
CA TYR A 651 24.72 2.05 11.10
C TYR A 651 23.56 1.60 10.19
N ASP A 652 23.80 0.62 9.33
CA ASP A 652 22.79 0.10 8.38
C ASP A 652 21.75 -0.83 9.04
N GLU A 653 22.07 -1.42 10.19
CA GLU A 653 21.22 -2.43 10.85
C GLU A 653 20.01 -1.84 11.59
N GLY A 654 20.01 -0.52 11.88
CA GLY A 654 18.95 0.11 12.67
C GLY A 654 19.01 -0.21 14.16
N GLY A 655 18.16 0.41 14.98
CA GLY A 655 18.11 0.17 16.42
C GLY A 655 17.23 -1.04 16.77
N GLN A 656 17.64 -1.86 17.73
CA GLN A 656 16.86 -3.03 18.16
C GLN A 656 15.47 -2.67 18.67
N LEU A 657 15.35 -1.65 19.51
CA LEU A 657 14.08 -1.18 20.03
C LEU A 657 13.22 -0.54 18.93
N THR A 658 13.82 0.37 18.16
CA THR A 658 13.11 1.12 17.12
C THR A 658 12.65 0.21 15.98
N GLU A 659 13.47 -0.75 15.53
CA GLU A 659 13.07 -1.72 14.49
C GLU A 659 12.02 -2.71 15.00
N ALA A 660 12.12 -3.18 16.26
CA ALA A 660 11.13 -4.09 16.82
C ALA A 660 9.74 -3.45 16.88
N VAL A 661 9.64 -2.21 17.38
CA VAL A 661 8.36 -1.50 17.47
C VAL A 661 7.87 -1.04 16.09
N ARG A 662 8.76 -0.66 15.18
CA ARG A 662 8.38 -0.35 13.80
C ARG A 662 7.73 -1.54 13.09
N ARG A 663 8.25 -2.75 13.31
CA ARG A 663 7.69 -3.99 12.74
C ARG A 663 6.43 -4.45 13.47
N LYS A 664 6.33 -4.19 14.78
CA LYS A 664 5.21 -4.57 15.64
C LYS A 664 4.72 -3.35 16.43
N PRO A 665 4.04 -2.39 15.80
CA PRO A 665 3.61 -1.15 16.45
C PRO A 665 2.54 -1.38 17.52
N TYR A 666 1.88 -2.55 17.51
CA TYR A 666 0.97 -3.06 18.53
C TYR A 666 1.66 -4.19 19.28
N SER A 667 2.27 -3.90 20.39
CA SER A 667 3.03 -4.89 21.14
C SER A 667 3.23 -4.50 22.59
N VAL A 668 3.60 -5.48 23.41
CA VAL A 668 4.13 -5.25 24.75
C VAL A 668 5.66 -5.16 24.63
N VAL A 669 6.22 -4.07 25.11
CA VAL A 669 7.68 -3.90 25.20
C VAL A 669 8.11 -4.11 26.66
N LEU A 670 8.83 -5.19 26.90
CA LEU A 670 9.31 -5.59 28.21
C LEU A 670 10.79 -5.25 28.37
N PHE A 671 11.11 -4.34 29.27
CA PHE A 671 12.48 -4.06 29.70
C PHE A 671 12.76 -4.84 30.98
N ASP A 672 13.56 -5.88 30.88
CA ASP A 672 13.88 -6.76 32.03
C ASP A 672 15.10 -6.23 32.80
N GLU A 673 15.02 -6.24 34.14
CA GLU A 673 16.07 -5.78 35.05
C GLU A 673 16.47 -4.30 34.82
N ILE A 674 15.51 -3.40 34.78
CA ILE A 674 15.69 -1.96 34.45
C ILE A 674 16.72 -1.26 35.35
N GLU A 675 16.92 -1.72 36.56
CA GLU A 675 17.93 -1.19 37.51
C GLU A 675 19.37 -1.35 37.02
N LYS A 676 19.62 -2.25 36.07
CA LYS A 676 20.94 -2.49 35.50
C LYS A 676 21.25 -1.60 34.30
N ALA A 677 20.25 -0.88 33.80
CA ALA A 677 20.38 -0.04 32.60
C ALA A 677 21.32 1.16 32.82
N HIS A 678 22.06 1.51 31.79
CA HIS A 678 22.84 2.76 31.79
C HIS A 678 21.90 3.97 31.91
N PRO A 679 22.28 5.06 32.57
CA PRO A 679 21.43 6.27 32.74
C PRO A 679 20.90 6.85 31.44
N ASP A 680 21.61 6.71 30.32
CA ASP A 680 21.14 7.20 29.01
C ASP A 680 19.93 6.43 28.47
N VAL A 681 19.69 5.18 28.90
CA VAL A 681 18.49 4.42 28.57
C VAL A 681 17.23 5.12 29.11
N PHE A 682 17.30 5.65 30.33
CA PHE A 682 16.19 6.39 30.93
C PHE A 682 15.86 7.68 30.14
N ASN A 683 16.87 8.34 29.57
CA ASN A 683 16.65 9.52 28.72
C ASN A 683 15.90 9.17 27.43
N ILE A 684 16.19 8.01 26.83
CA ILE A 684 15.47 7.48 25.67
C ILE A 684 14.01 7.14 26.04
N LEU A 685 13.83 6.44 27.16
CA LEU A 685 12.50 6.04 27.62
C LEU A 685 11.65 7.23 28.06
N LEU A 686 12.24 8.33 28.58
CA LEU A 686 11.51 9.56 28.87
C LEU A 686 10.81 10.12 27.63
N GLN A 687 11.50 10.14 26.49
CA GLN A 687 10.90 10.58 25.24
C GLN A 687 9.73 9.67 24.80
N VAL A 688 9.88 8.36 24.98
CA VAL A 688 8.81 7.39 24.70
C VAL A 688 7.60 7.63 25.60
N LEU A 689 7.82 7.83 26.90
CA LEU A 689 6.75 7.98 27.90
C LEU A 689 6.01 9.33 27.78
N ASP A 690 6.70 10.40 27.40
CA ASP A 690 6.10 11.74 27.25
C ASP A 690 5.40 11.94 25.91
N ASP A 691 6.09 11.61 24.80
CA ASP A 691 5.66 11.92 23.45
C ASP A 691 5.09 10.70 22.69
N GLY A 692 5.21 9.48 23.23
CA GLY A 692 4.81 8.24 22.57
C GLY A 692 5.54 7.99 21.24
N ARG A 693 6.74 8.55 21.09
CA ARG A 693 7.55 8.42 19.87
C ARG A 693 9.03 8.42 20.21
N LEU A 694 9.81 7.80 19.34
CA LEU A 694 11.25 7.77 19.43
C LEU A 694 11.87 7.93 18.05
N THR A 695 12.81 8.87 17.90
CA THR A 695 13.52 9.08 16.63
C THR A 695 14.79 8.25 16.62
N ASP A 696 14.97 7.43 15.58
CA ASP A 696 16.18 6.64 15.37
C ASP A 696 17.35 7.52 14.84
N ASN A 697 18.54 6.96 14.80
CA ASN A 697 19.74 7.65 14.31
C ASN A 697 19.72 7.91 12.78
N LYS A 698 18.76 7.34 12.05
CA LYS A 698 18.49 7.64 10.63
C LYS A 698 17.48 8.78 10.45
N GLY A 699 17.00 9.39 11.55
CA GLY A 699 15.99 10.46 11.54
C GLY A 699 14.55 9.97 11.38
N ARG A 700 14.28 8.65 11.43
CA ARG A 700 12.95 8.10 11.31
C ARG A 700 12.28 8.09 12.69
N THR A 701 11.06 8.59 12.75
CA THR A 701 10.25 8.59 13.97
C THR A 701 9.44 7.30 14.08
N VAL A 702 9.61 6.58 15.19
CA VAL A 702 8.88 5.35 15.51
C VAL A 702 7.79 5.66 16.51
N ASN A 703 6.58 5.18 16.26
CA ASN A 703 5.38 5.43 17.07
C ASN A 703 5.21 4.35 18.15
N PHE A 704 5.18 4.76 19.41
CA PHE A 704 4.96 3.91 20.59
C PHE A 704 3.57 4.08 21.22
N LYS A 705 2.69 4.89 20.65
CA LYS A 705 1.36 5.19 21.24
C LYS A 705 0.47 3.96 21.39
N ASN A 706 0.71 2.94 20.59
CA ASN A 706 -0.04 1.69 20.62
C ASN A 706 0.70 0.56 21.35
N THR A 707 1.76 0.86 22.09
CA THR A 707 2.52 -0.11 22.87
C THR A 707 2.18 -0.05 24.35
N ILE A 708 2.36 -1.17 25.05
CA ILE A 708 2.37 -1.23 26.51
C ILE A 708 3.82 -1.39 26.95
N ILE A 709 4.29 -0.49 27.77
CA ILE A 709 5.67 -0.50 28.28
C ILE A 709 5.68 -1.17 29.65
N ILE A 710 6.40 -2.25 29.80
CA ILE A 710 6.57 -2.95 31.07
C ILE A 710 8.06 -2.98 31.41
N MET A 711 8.41 -2.56 32.61
CA MET A 711 9.76 -2.64 33.15
C MET A 711 9.73 -3.58 34.36
N THR A 712 10.66 -4.54 34.43
CA THR A 712 10.79 -5.39 35.63
C THR A 712 12.01 -4.99 36.41
N SER A 713 11.91 -5.12 37.74
CA SER A 713 13.03 -4.92 38.64
C SER A 713 13.00 -5.93 39.81
N ASN A 714 14.17 -6.35 40.23
CA ASN A 714 14.37 -7.19 41.41
C ASN A 714 14.79 -6.37 42.62
N LEU A 715 14.71 -5.04 42.48
CA LEU A 715 15.07 -4.13 43.58
C LEU A 715 14.13 -4.36 44.79
N GLY A 716 14.69 -4.42 45.99
CA GLY A 716 13.91 -4.67 47.21
C GLY A 716 13.43 -6.11 47.38
N SER A 717 13.78 -7.06 46.50
CA SER A 717 13.27 -8.44 46.50
C SER A 717 13.56 -9.18 47.81
N GLN A 718 14.76 -9.01 48.37
CA GLN A 718 15.09 -9.61 49.67
C GLN A 718 14.26 -9.03 50.84
N TYR A 719 14.03 -7.73 50.81
CA TYR A 719 13.20 -7.08 51.82
C TYR A 719 11.74 -7.54 51.72
N ILE A 720 11.17 -7.60 50.52
CA ILE A 720 9.84 -8.13 50.29
C ILE A 720 9.72 -9.57 50.81
N GLN A 721 10.66 -10.40 50.54
CA GLN A 721 10.67 -11.79 50.95
C GLN A 721 10.75 -11.96 52.47
N GLN A 722 11.59 -11.16 53.15
CA GLN A 722 11.71 -11.19 54.61
C GLN A 722 10.45 -10.74 55.30
N GLN A 723 9.79 -9.68 54.83
CA GLN A 723 8.57 -9.18 55.41
C GLN A 723 7.37 -10.11 55.13
N CYS A 724 7.29 -10.66 53.91
CA CYS A 724 6.23 -11.60 53.58
C CYS A 724 6.37 -12.96 54.31
N ALA A 725 7.55 -13.36 54.72
CA ALA A 725 7.75 -14.56 55.55
C ALA A 725 7.11 -14.41 56.97
N ASN A 726 6.93 -13.22 57.43
CA ASN A 726 6.36 -12.90 58.74
C ASN A 726 4.88 -12.49 58.73
N LEU A 727 4.18 -12.64 57.59
CA LEU A 727 2.79 -12.30 57.42
C LEU A 727 1.86 -13.20 58.25
N SER A 728 0.96 -12.58 59.00
CA SER A 728 -0.18 -13.23 59.66
C SER A 728 -1.48 -12.59 59.20
N GLU A 729 -2.61 -13.29 59.27
CA GLU A 729 -3.91 -12.74 58.84
C GLU A 729 -4.32 -11.44 59.52
N GLY A 730 -3.81 -11.14 60.69
CA GLY A 730 -4.15 -9.93 61.45
C GLY A 730 -3.30 -8.70 61.17
N ASN A 731 -2.13 -8.83 60.48
CA ASN A 731 -1.22 -7.71 60.22
C ASN A 731 -0.85 -7.56 58.70
N ARG A 732 -1.56 -8.28 57.87
CA ARG A 732 -1.20 -8.40 56.43
C ARG A 732 -1.14 -7.06 55.72
N ASP A 733 -2.23 -6.27 55.83
CA ASP A 733 -2.35 -5.00 55.08
C ASP A 733 -1.35 -3.95 55.56
N GLU A 734 -1.12 -3.87 56.88
CA GLU A 734 -0.17 -2.94 57.47
C GLU A 734 1.28 -3.24 57.07
N VAL A 735 1.68 -4.52 57.13
CA VAL A 735 3.03 -4.97 56.73
C VAL A 735 3.26 -4.80 55.23
N LEU A 736 2.24 -5.04 54.40
CA LEU A 736 2.33 -4.84 52.96
C LEU A 736 2.48 -3.36 52.60
N ASP A 737 1.76 -2.46 53.24
CA ASP A 737 1.88 -1.02 53.02
C ASP A 737 3.24 -0.47 53.46
N GLU A 738 3.75 -0.88 54.63
CA GLU A 738 5.10 -0.53 55.07
C GLU A 738 6.17 -1.06 54.09
N THR A 739 6.02 -2.31 53.63
CA THR A 739 6.92 -2.93 52.67
C THR A 739 6.92 -2.16 51.36
N ARG A 740 5.73 -1.78 50.88
CA ARG A 740 5.57 -0.99 49.65
C ARG A 740 6.28 0.36 49.78
N GLN A 741 6.08 1.09 50.84
CA GLN A 741 6.72 2.38 51.05
C GLN A 741 8.23 2.25 51.06
N LYS A 742 8.78 1.26 51.73
CA LYS A 742 10.21 1.04 51.84
C LYS A 742 10.84 0.67 50.49
N VAL A 743 10.18 -0.18 49.74
CA VAL A 743 10.62 -0.56 48.39
C VAL A 743 10.54 0.63 47.43
N MET A 744 9.51 1.46 47.54
CA MET A 744 9.40 2.71 46.78
C MET A 744 10.51 3.71 47.11
N ASP A 745 10.93 3.79 48.38
CA ASP A 745 12.06 4.63 48.76
C ASP A 745 13.38 4.12 48.20
N MET A 746 13.57 2.81 48.18
CA MET A 746 14.73 2.19 47.52
C MET A 746 14.73 2.47 46.01
N LEU A 747 13.55 2.40 45.38
CA LEU A 747 13.38 2.68 43.96
C LEU A 747 13.74 4.13 43.62
N LYS A 748 13.27 5.11 44.46
CA LYS A 748 13.60 6.55 44.29
C LYS A 748 15.08 6.85 44.47
N GLN A 749 15.83 6.03 45.20
CA GLN A 749 17.29 6.17 45.30
C GLN A 749 18.03 5.66 44.06
N THR A 750 17.47 4.68 43.38
CA THR A 750 18.12 4.04 42.23
C THR A 750 17.68 4.66 40.90
N ILE A 751 16.40 5.01 40.77
CA ILE A 751 15.79 5.57 39.53
C ILE A 751 15.42 7.01 39.80
N ARG A 752 15.70 7.90 38.85
CA ARG A 752 15.41 9.35 38.97
C ARG A 752 13.91 9.60 39.20
N PRO A 753 13.55 10.46 40.14
CA PRO A 753 12.14 10.78 40.45
C PRO A 753 11.37 11.31 39.21
N GLU A 754 12.06 12.02 38.32
CA GLU A 754 11.53 12.52 37.07
C GLU A 754 11.02 11.39 36.18
N PHE A 755 11.70 10.27 36.12
CA PHE A 755 11.29 9.10 35.37
C PHE A 755 10.09 8.40 36.03
N LEU A 756 10.15 8.21 37.35
CA LEU A 756 9.08 7.55 38.10
C LEU A 756 7.73 8.29 38.01
N ASN A 757 7.75 9.61 37.93
CA ASN A 757 6.54 10.43 37.81
C ASN A 757 5.85 10.27 36.44
N ARG A 758 6.47 9.66 35.48
CA ARG A 758 5.93 9.41 34.15
C ARG A 758 5.37 8.01 33.95
N ILE A 759 5.62 7.13 34.88
CA ILE A 759 5.09 5.78 34.90
C ILE A 759 3.66 5.82 35.43
N ASP A 760 2.74 5.11 34.77
CA ASP A 760 1.32 5.10 35.18
C ASP A 760 1.14 4.37 36.50
N GLU A 761 1.77 3.20 36.68
CA GLU A 761 1.64 2.41 37.89
C GLU A 761 2.94 1.68 38.25
N THR A 762 3.27 1.67 39.55
CA THR A 762 4.36 0.85 40.09
C THR A 762 3.74 -0.26 40.95
N ILE A 763 3.94 -1.49 40.57
CA ILE A 763 3.23 -2.65 41.07
C ILE A 763 4.19 -3.60 41.79
N MET A 764 3.85 -3.97 43.01
CA MET A 764 4.64 -4.92 43.82
C MET A 764 4.06 -6.32 43.70
N PHE A 765 4.83 -7.25 43.15
CA PHE A 765 4.51 -8.68 43.07
C PHE A 765 4.86 -9.36 44.37
N LEU A 766 3.94 -10.12 44.92
CA LEU A 766 4.15 -10.86 46.16
C LEU A 766 4.79 -12.24 45.90
N PRO A 767 5.62 -12.75 46.85
CA PRO A 767 6.08 -14.12 46.78
C PRO A 767 4.93 -15.11 46.77
N LEU A 768 5.05 -16.16 45.97
CA LEU A 768 4.00 -17.18 45.86
C LEU A 768 4.01 -18.10 47.09
N THR A 769 2.84 -18.41 47.62
CA THR A 769 2.64 -19.42 48.66
C THR A 769 2.70 -20.83 48.07
N LYS A 770 2.89 -21.83 48.93
CA LYS A 770 2.93 -23.23 48.49
C LYS A 770 1.64 -23.69 47.80
N LYS A 771 0.48 -23.19 48.21
CA LYS A 771 -0.79 -23.47 47.56
C LYS A 771 -0.85 -22.85 46.16
N GLU A 772 -0.38 -21.65 45.96
CA GLU A 772 -0.31 -20.97 44.66
C GLU A 772 0.69 -21.64 43.74
N ILE A 773 1.81 -22.17 44.25
CA ILE A 773 2.73 -23.00 43.47
C ILE A 773 2.08 -24.27 42.96
N ALA A 774 1.23 -24.93 43.76
CA ALA A 774 0.44 -26.10 43.31
C ALA A 774 -0.49 -25.72 42.11
N GLU A 775 -1.10 -24.55 42.16
CA GLU A 775 -1.89 -24.06 41.01
C GLU A 775 -1.03 -23.78 39.77
N VAL A 776 0.19 -23.26 39.96
CA VAL A 776 1.16 -23.11 38.85
C VAL A 776 1.53 -24.47 38.25
N VAL A 777 1.73 -25.49 39.08
CA VAL A 777 1.98 -26.88 38.64
C VAL A 777 0.78 -27.39 37.81
N ARG A 778 -0.45 -27.20 38.28
CA ARG A 778 -1.67 -27.57 37.53
C ARG A 778 -1.72 -26.89 36.16
N LEU A 779 -1.42 -25.61 36.08
CA LEU A 779 -1.36 -24.86 34.84
C LEU A 779 -0.32 -25.43 33.85
N GLN A 780 0.88 -25.70 34.34
CA GLN A 780 1.98 -26.27 33.54
C GLN A 780 1.62 -27.70 33.06
N MET A 781 0.98 -28.51 33.93
CA MET A 781 0.51 -29.84 33.55
C MET A 781 -0.58 -29.83 32.50
N ARG A 782 -1.43 -28.79 32.41
CA ARG A 782 -2.37 -28.64 31.29
C ARG A 782 -1.66 -28.50 29.94
N SER A 783 -0.52 -27.82 29.91
CA SER A 783 0.29 -27.70 28.68
C SER A 783 0.91 -29.05 28.30
N VAL A 784 1.37 -29.82 29.30
CA VAL A 784 1.86 -31.20 29.10
C VAL A 784 0.76 -32.11 28.60
N HIS A 785 -0.45 -32.00 29.16
CA HIS A 785 -1.63 -32.77 28.76
C HIS A 785 -1.95 -32.47 27.26
N ARG A 786 -1.96 -31.21 26.85
CA ARG A 786 -2.22 -30.84 25.44
C ARG A 786 -1.20 -31.46 24.50
N MET A 787 0.10 -31.31 24.81
CA MET A 787 1.20 -31.84 24.02
C MET A 787 1.12 -33.36 23.86
N LEU A 788 0.74 -34.09 24.91
CA LEU A 788 0.60 -35.53 24.88
C LEU A 788 -0.67 -35.97 24.15
N THR A 789 -1.77 -35.23 24.25
CA THR A 789 -3.01 -35.47 23.52
C THR A 789 -2.80 -35.36 22.00
N GLU A 790 -1.97 -34.40 21.53
CA GLU A 790 -1.60 -34.28 20.12
C GLU A 790 -0.80 -35.50 19.61
N GLN A 791 -0.13 -36.22 20.52
CA GLN A 791 0.57 -37.48 20.21
C GLN A 791 -0.28 -38.74 20.45
N GLY A 792 -1.56 -38.57 20.80
CA GLY A 792 -2.50 -39.64 21.02
C GLY A 792 -2.46 -40.30 22.42
N PHE A 793 -1.77 -39.66 23.39
CA PHE A 793 -1.77 -40.09 24.78
C PHE A 793 -2.69 -39.21 25.64
N LYS A 794 -3.45 -39.83 26.54
CA LYS A 794 -4.26 -39.17 27.55
C LYS A 794 -3.54 -39.30 28.89
N ILE A 795 -3.48 -38.21 29.68
CA ILE A 795 -2.93 -38.26 31.04
C ILE A 795 -3.96 -37.74 32.05
N ASP A 796 -3.97 -38.32 33.22
CA ASP A 796 -4.66 -37.85 34.42
C ASP A 796 -3.61 -37.65 35.51
N VAL A 797 -3.72 -36.59 36.31
CA VAL A 797 -2.74 -36.27 37.36
C VAL A 797 -3.46 -36.19 38.69
N SER A 798 -2.99 -36.96 39.67
CA SER A 798 -3.55 -36.92 41.03
C SER A 798 -3.14 -35.65 41.77
N ASP A 799 -3.94 -35.18 42.74
CA ASP A 799 -3.63 -34.02 43.54
C ASP A 799 -2.36 -34.26 44.39
N GLU A 800 -2.11 -35.48 44.81
CA GLU A 800 -0.88 -35.90 45.55
C GLU A 800 0.36 -35.74 44.65
N ALA A 801 0.24 -36.02 43.36
CA ALA A 801 1.32 -35.84 42.41
C ALA A 801 1.62 -34.34 42.17
N ILE A 802 0.55 -33.52 42.14
CA ILE A 802 0.66 -32.06 42.01
C ILE A 802 1.35 -31.46 43.25
N ASP A 803 0.95 -31.87 44.44
CA ASP A 803 1.55 -31.41 45.69
C ASP A 803 3.03 -31.82 45.80
N LEU A 804 3.37 -33.06 45.40
CA LEU A 804 4.75 -33.49 45.33
C LEU A 804 5.61 -32.70 44.34
N LEU A 805 5.07 -32.42 43.14
CA LEU A 805 5.72 -31.57 42.14
C LEU A 805 5.88 -30.13 42.62
N ALA A 806 4.89 -29.60 43.36
CA ALA A 806 4.97 -28.29 43.98
C ALA A 806 6.08 -28.24 45.02
N ASP A 807 6.23 -29.28 45.85
CA ASP A 807 7.30 -29.39 46.86
C ASP A 807 8.69 -29.50 46.21
N LEU A 808 8.83 -30.25 45.15
CA LEU A 808 10.06 -30.39 44.37
C LEU A 808 10.40 -29.17 43.53
N GLY A 809 9.40 -28.40 43.15
CA GLY A 809 9.54 -27.19 42.32
C GLY A 809 9.48 -25.87 43.10
N TYR A 810 9.27 -25.89 44.40
CA TYR A 810 9.25 -24.72 45.24
C TYR A 810 10.65 -24.32 45.71
N ASP A 811 11.01 -23.09 45.48
CA ASP A 811 12.25 -22.49 45.98
C ASP A 811 11.92 -21.06 46.47
N PRO A 812 12.19 -20.76 47.78
CA PRO A 812 11.93 -19.44 48.31
C PRO A 812 12.59 -18.28 47.58
N GLU A 813 13.77 -18.48 46.98
CA GLU A 813 14.51 -17.43 46.26
C GLU A 813 14.09 -17.33 44.80
N PHE A 814 13.76 -18.46 44.17
CA PHE A 814 13.44 -18.54 42.74
C PHE A 814 11.95 -18.72 42.41
N GLY A 815 11.09 -18.77 43.43
CA GLY A 815 9.62 -18.86 43.28
C GLY A 815 9.18 -20.10 42.47
N ALA A 816 8.36 -19.91 41.47
CA ALA A 816 7.85 -20.96 40.59
C ALA A 816 8.82 -21.34 39.42
N ARG A 817 9.97 -20.67 39.27
CA ARG A 817 10.88 -20.92 38.13
C ARG A 817 11.41 -22.37 38.07
N PRO A 818 11.70 -23.07 39.22
CA PRO A 818 12.12 -24.45 39.20
C PRO A 818 11.00 -25.45 38.84
N VAL A 819 9.71 -25.09 38.92
CA VAL A 819 8.56 -25.97 38.61
C VAL A 819 8.68 -26.59 37.23
N LYS A 820 9.02 -25.80 36.23
CA LYS A 820 9.17 -26.27 34.86
C LYS A 820 10.29 -27.34 34.74
N ARG A 821 11.39 -27.16 35.48
CA ARG A 821 12.48 -28.15 35.51
C ARG A 821 12.08 -29.41 36.26
N ALA A 822 11.28 -29.26 37.33
CA ALA A 822 10.74 -30.41 38.08
C ALA A 822 9.84 -31.26 37.20
N ILE A 823 8.88 -30.64 36.48
CA ILE A 823 8.01 -31.33 35.51
C ILE A 823 8.84 -31.99 34.41
N GLN A 824 9.83 -31.31 33.84
CA GLN A 824 10.68 -31.89 32.82
C GLN A 824 11.44 -33.12 33.33
N ARG A 825 12.04 -32.99 34.55
CA ARG A 825 12.89 -34.04 35.12
C ARG A 825 12.12 -35.25 35.62
N TYR A 826 11.01 -35.02 36.34
CA TYR A 826 10.28 -36.07 37.05
C TYR A 826 9.05 -36.58 36.30
N VAL A 827 8.50 -35.81 35.37
CA VAL A 827 7.36 -36.23 34.54
C VAL A 827 7.82 -36.59 33.13
N LEU A 828 8.30 -35.62 32.35
CA LEU A 828 8.53 -35.84 30.92
C LEU A 828 9.68 -36.83 30.66
N ASN A 829 10.77 -36.78 31.40
CA ASN A 829 11.89 -37.72 31.21
C ASN A 829 11.51 -39.17 31.54
N ASP A 830 10.75 -39.38 32.63
CA ASP A 830 10.37 -40.72 33.04
C ASP A 830 9.23 -41.29 32.18
N LEU A 831 8.28 -40.43 31.81
CA LEU A 831 7.19 -40.80 30.88
C LEU A 831 7.74 -41.12 29.48
N SER A 832 8.74 -40.37 28.98
CA SER A 832 9.36 -40.65 27.67
C SER A 832 10.05 -42.01 27.63
N LYS A 833 10.73 -42.41 28.72
CA LYS A 833 11.32 -43.76 28.81
C LYS A 833 10.28 -44.85 28.76
N LYS A 834 9.16 -44.69 29.49
CA LYS A 834 8.05 -45.63 29.51
C LYS A 834 7.31 -45.74 28.18
N ILE A 835 7.13 -44.63 27.47
CA ILE A 835 6.55 -44.62 26.13
C ILE A 835 7.49 -45.35 25.14
N LEU A 836 8.80 -45.09 25.19
CA LEU A 836 9.80 -45.76 24.32
C LEU A 836 9.99 -47.26 24.66
N ALA A 837 9.71 -47.66 25.90
CA ALA A 837 9.75 -49.06 26.34
C ALA A 837 8.44 -49.82 26.10
N ASP A 838 7.43 -49.19 25.48
CA ASP A 838 6.05 -49.70 25.30
C ASP A 838 5.38 -50.16 26.62
N GLU A 839 5.80 -49.58 27.77
CA GLU A 839 5.25 -49.86 29.09
C GLU A 839 3.93 -49.12 29.35
N VAL A 840 3.52 -48.19 28.51
CA VAL A 840 2.30 -47.40 28.57
C VAL A 840 1.54 -47.46 27.25
N SER A 841 0.24 -47.75 27.32
CA SER A 841 -0.63 -47.88 26.16
C SER A 841 -1.31 -46.55 25.78
N ARG A 842 -1.61 -46.39 24.50
CA ARG A 842 -2.40 -45.24 23.97
C ARG A 842 -3.91 -45.41 24.24
N ASP A 843 -4.38 -46.63 24.49
CA ASP A 843 -5.79 -46.95 24.61
C ASP A 843 -6.38 -46.56 25.97
N LYS A 844 -5.55 -46.34 26.97
CA LYS A 844 -5.97 -45.98 28.32
C LYS A 844 -5.29 -44.72 28.80
N PRO A 845 -5.96 -43.90 29.64
CA PRO A 845 -5.30 -42.72 30.23
C PRO A 845 -4.16 -43.15 31.19
N ILE A 846 -3.05 -42.45 31.13
CA ILE A 846 -1.90 -42.65 31.99
C ILE A 846 -2.15 -41.82 33.27
N LEU A 847 -2.32 -42.53 34.39
CA LEU A 847 -2.45 -41.87 35.68
C LEU A 847 -1.05 -41.55 36.24
N ILE A 848 -0.80 -40.29 36.52
CA ILE A 848 0.38 -39.82 37.23
C ILE A 848 0.02 -39.63 38.70
N ASP A 849 0.62 -40.44 39.56
CA ASP A 849 0.31 -40.48 40.97
C ASP A 849 1.58 -40.33 41.82
N ALA A 850 1.46 -40.03 43.11
CA ALA A 850 2.55 -39.97 44.05
C ALA A 850 2.49 -41.13 45.03
N LEU A 851 3.56 -41.93 45.13
CA LEU A 851 3.70 -43.01 46.10
C LEU A 851 5.07 -42.96 46.74
N ASP A 852 5.13 -42.99 48.08
CA ASP A 852 6.39 -42.96 48.86
C ASP A 852 7.36 -41.82 48.44
N GLY A 853 6.84 -40.64 48.12
CA GLY A 853 7.63 -39.48 47.71
C GLY A 853 8.22 -39.56 46.31
N LYS A 854 7.71 -40.46 45.45
CA LYS A 854 8.09 -40.61 44.05
C LYS A 854 6.86 -40.57 43.12
N LEU A 855 7.02 -40.08 41.91
CA LEU A 855 5.99 -40.11 40.90
C LEU A 855 5.91 -41.55 40.33
N VAL A 856 4.70 -42.03 40.18
CA VAL A 856 4.40 -43.37 39.62
C VAL A 856 3.44 -43.18 38.44
N PHE A 857 3.76 -43.83 37.34
CA PHE A 857 2.94 -43.78 36.12
C PHE A 857 2.20 -45.14 35.98
N ARG A 858 0.88 -45.07 35.99
CA ARG A 858 0.00 -46.29 35.84
C ARG A 858 -0.89 -46.12 34.61
N ASN A 859 -1.10 -47.21 33.87
CA ASN A 859 -1.95 -47.26 32.68
C ASN A 859 -2.99 -48.35 32.78
#